data_b6de13bb1c20789d9cf556c1b82ede87
#
_entry.id   b6de13bb1c20789d9cf556c1b82ede87
#
_cell.length_a   1.000
_cell.length_b   1.000
_cell.length_c   1.000
_cell.angle_alpha   90.00
_cell.angle_beta   90.00
_cell.angle_gamma   90.00
#
_symmetry.space_group_name_H-M   'P 1'
#
loop_
_entity.id
_entity.type
_entity.pdbx_description
1 polymer ?
#
loop_
_entity_poly.entity_id
_entity_poly.type
_entity_poly.pdbx_seq_one_letter_code
_entity_poly.pdbx_strand_id
1 'polypeptide(L)'
;MQIFIKLILRNITIKPFRTLVIVLCLAAVSLTFSLCLTISSASKAAVEDMIRSSMGRTDITMQAERGFETLPELPADCESLPVILAGSYFQVHDINNYKYVQKRSVYVIGVDTECAAKFGFLPKCTAPSENEAVISYALSQRFGYDIGDEITLPCADGSEITLTVSEIVLNKNDLSVMTLAVITVPETARTVLASPGTSATIIYIDAPDGKESETAEQLRTEYRAFQVDQVTGTPESRDSIRSVTRAFLIIFAVTLLMILFIISTFSKNIAVERLAVIGTLRSIGAEKGSASLTLLTECAVYGMIGGIIGTVIFYALKDTFLGNMIPRVDGIGGSVSVPPYVPVFGLVIPAVISCAVSFASLIRTSKMPVKDIIFGGKDNVYQPSVSGAVTGTICIFVAVILFMGSFGFIPSLFGLAAFVTGICLVLPKLMTAVSAFTAKHTYGGRFPVMRFALIQSGTKKTAVMGTVICTAVVMMTASLYILSRSAEGLYSVRNFNCDALITNLSERSEYYDIISADSKEYIYTAAETTELNGRQTSVSIFGYHRSEMFKGLRDLPESLGNDEIALDRQMMKRLAIHEGDSVTLTLKHDTVRPVTLTFTAVKGIDSVYFDQKCNAAVISLDTYKSVYHDYPSMLLVRGDTELMHRQLIDKSAEFETAEEYYARMDEGSESITGLLDALAVIGILLAVISVSGQQMIGFEQRRHELAVLRSQGMSISQLSKMLLCETLLTAVLPVLLYLCTGRFVILIIEQTLSSLDMQIPISYEYFGIAVFLTVMTLAVILTVLISIFSLKRMNTAEQLKCE
;
A
#
# COMPACT_ATOMS: atom_id res chain seq x y z
N MET A 1 32.11 28.45 -20.51
CA MET A 1 31.61 27.14 -20.18
C MET A 1 32.63 26.27 -19.44
N GLN A 2 33.88 26.12 -19.94
CA GLN A 2 34.96 25.35 -19.28
C GLN A 2 35.31 25.82 -17.86
N ILE A 3 35.31 27.12 -17.59
CA ILE A 3 35.60 27.70 -16.26
C ILE A 3 34.55 27.34 -15.26
N PHE A 4 33.26 27.32 -15.62
CA PHE A 4 32.17 26.94 -14.75
C PHE A 4 32.19 25.45 -14.40
N ILE A 5 32.47 24.56 -15.36
CA ILE A 5 32.61 23.12 -15.11
C ILE A 5 33.80 22.87 -14.16
N LYS A 6 34.94 23.53 -14.38
CA LYS A 6 36.10 23.41 -13.50
C LYS A 6 35.81 23.91 -12.09
N LEU A 7 35.03 24.96 -11.96
CA LEU A 7 34.58 25.52 -10.66
C LEU A 7 33.65 24.56 -9.94
N ILE A 8 32.70 23.95 -10.63
CA ILE A 8 31.79 22.93 -10.08
C ILE A 8 32.57 21.71 -9.58
N LEU A 9 33.46 21.14 -10.43
CA LEU A 9 34.30 20.00 -10.07
C LEU A 9 35.19 20.32 -8.87
N ARG A 10 35.81 21.50 -8.83
CA ARG A 10 36.59 21.93 -7.67
C ARG A 10 35.74 22.07 -6.40
N ASN A 11 34.51 22.52 -6.51
CA ASN A 11 33.59 22.65 -5.38
C ASN A 11 33.21 21.28 -4.81
N ILE A 12 33.00 20.31 -5.67
CA ILE A 12 32.71 18.91 -5.28
C ILE A 12 33.86 18.33 -4.46
N THR A 13 35.11 18.59 -4.89
CA THR A 13 36.31 18.01 -4.28
C THR A 13 36.77 18.76 -3.01
N ILE A 14 36.49 20.07 -2.87
CA ILE A 14 36.89 20.84 -1.69
C ILE A 14 36.09 20.49 -0.44
N LYS A 15 34.77 20.18 -0.59
CA LYS A 15 33.89 19.83 0.54
C LYS A 15 33.19 18.49 0.31
N PRO A 16 33.95 17.38 0.32
CA PRO A 16 33.42 16.06 -0.11
C PRO A 16 32.31 15.54 0.78
N PHE A 17 32.37 15.76 2.09
CA PHE A 17 31.33 15.31 3.03
C PHE A 17 29.97 15.98 2.75
N ARG A 18 29.94 17.28 2.52
CA ARG A 18 28.71 18.00 2.17
C ARG A 18 28.11 17.49 0.86
N THR A 19 28.95 17.32 -0.16
CA THR A 19 28.53 16.79 -1.45
C THR A 19 27.95 15.38 -1.30
N LEU A 20 28.62 14.53 -0.52
CA LEU A 20 28.15 13.17 -0.23
C LEU A 20 26.75 13.18 0.40
N VAL A 21 26.53 14.01 1.41
CA VAL A 21 25.22 14.12 2.10
C VAL A 21 24.11 14.51 1.13
N ILE A 22 24.35 15.54 0.30
CA ILE A 22 23.35 16.00 -0.68
C ILE A 22 23.06 14.92 -1.71
N VAL A 23 24.10 14.28 -2.24
CA VAL A 23 23.98 13.21 -3.23
C VAL A 23 23.22 12.00 -2.64
N LEU A 24 23.51 11.61 -1.39
CA LEU A 24 22.79 10.52 -0.73
C LEU A 24 21.31 10.85 -0.50
N CYS A 25 20.99 12.09 -0.11
CA CYS A 25 19.58 12.51 0.00
C CYS A 25 18.86 12.43 -1.36
N LEU A 26 19.53 12.89 -2.44
CA LEU A 26 18.97 12.85 -3.79
C LEU A 26 18.89 11.41 -4.35
N ALA A 27 19.83 10.55 -3.97
CA ALA A 27 19.78 9.12 -4.28
C ALA A 27 18.59 8.43 -3.60
N ALA A 28 18.29 8.80 -2.35
CA ALA A 28 17.10 8.29 -1.67
C ALA A 28 15.79 8.76 -2.33
N VAL A 29 15.74 10.00 -2.86
CA VAL A 29 14.59 10.46 -3.68
C VAL A 29 14.42 9.57 -4.90
N SER A 30 15.52 9.33 -5.63
CA SER A 30 15.50 8.48 -6.82
C SER A 30 15.04 7.05 -6.50
N LEU A 31 15.58 6.46 -5.44
CA LEU A 31 15.25 5.12 -4.98
C LEU A 31 13.76 4.99 -4.64
N THR A 32 13.26 5.86 -3.76
CA THR A 32 11.85 5.80 -3.32
C THR A 32 10.88 6.09 -4.45
N PHE A 33 11.23 7.00 -5.35
CA PHE A 33 10.39 7.30 -6.52
C PHE A 33 10.37 6.15 -7.52
N SER A 34 11.52 5.54 -7.80
CA SER A 34 11.64 4.37 -8.68
C SER A 34 10.88 3.16 -8.11
N LEU A 35 10.97 2.92 -6.79
CA LEU A 35 10.17 1.90 -6.11
C LEU A 35 8.67 2.15 -6.29
N CYS A 36 8.20 3.37 -6.01
CA CYS A 36 6.79 3.72 -6.12
C CYS A 36 6.23 3.51 -7.54
N LEU A 37 6.96 3.96 -8.56
CA LEU A 37 6.55 3.77 -9.95
C LEU A 37 6.54 2.30 -10.36
N THR A 38 7.54 1.52 -9.95
CA THR A 38 7.63 0.10 -10.30
C THR A 38 6.56 -0.71 -9.60
N ILE A 39 6.27 -0.45 -8.33
CA ILE A 39 5.19 -1.13 -7.60
C ILE A 39 3.85 -0.86 -8.27
N SER A 40 3.56 0.39 -8.63
CA SER A 40 2.31 0.73 -9.31
C SER A 40 2.15 0.01 -10.64
N SER A 41 3.22 -0.09 -11.44
CA SER A 41 3.20 -0.80 -12.72
C SER A 41 3.20 -2.32 -12.55
N ALA A 42 3.93 -2.85 -11.58
CA ALA A 42 3.99 -4.28 -11.29
C ALA A 42 2.66 -4.81 -10.74
N SER A 43 2.00 -4.06 -9.85
CA SER A 43 0.66 -4.42 -9.35
C SER A 43 -0.37 -4.46 -10.49
N LYS A 44 -0.30 -3.49 -11.42
CA LYS A 44 -1.17 -3.50 -12.59
C LYS A 44 -0.87 -4.72 -13.49
N ALA A 45 0.40 -4.96 -13.79
CA ALA A 45 0.81 -6.10 -14.61
C ALA A 45 0.44 -7.43 -13.95
N ALA A 46 0.62 -7.58 -12.62
CA ALA A 46 0.25 -8.81 -11.91
C ALA A 46 -1.25 -9.10 -11.96
N VAL A 47 -2.10 -8.07 -11.84
CA VAL A 47 -3.55 -8.24 -11.99
C VAL A 47 -3.92 -8.55 -13.44
N GLU A 48 -3.29 -7.89 -14.40
CA GLU A 48 -3.47 -8.19 -15.84
C GLU A 48 -2.99 -9.60 -16.18
N ASP A 49 -1.85 -10.03 -15.65
CA ASP A 49 -1.32 -11.39 -15.85
C ASP A 49 -2.22 -12.44 -15.17
N MET A 50 -2.75 -12.15 -13.98
CA MET A 50 -3.72 -13.00 -13.30
C MET A 50 -5.00 -13.15 -14.13
N ILE A 51 -5.53 -12.07 -14.67
CA ILE A 51 -6.71 -12.10 -15.54
C ILE A 51 -6.40 -12.85 -16.85
N ARG A 52 -5.25 -12.57 -17.49
CA ARG A 52 -4.84 -13.26 -18.72
C ARG A 52 -4.52 -14.74 -18.48
N SER A 53 -4.03 -15.13 -17.32
CA SER A 53 -3.82 -16.53 -16.97
C SER A 53 -5.15 -17.28 -16.80
N SER A 54 -6.19 -16.56 -16.32
CA SER A 54 -7.52 -17.13 -16.12
C SER A 54 -8.41 -17.07 -17.35
N MET A 55 -8.32 -16.00 -18.13
CA MET A 55 -9.22 -15.75 -19.28
C MET A 55 -8.52 -15.81 -20.65
N GLY A 56 -7.25 -16.24 -20.69
CA GLY A 56 -6.47 -16.33 -21.92
C GLY A 56 -6.35 -14.98 -22.62
N ARG A 57 -6.63 -14.97 -23.94
CA ARG A 57 -6.60 -13.75 -24.78
C ARG A 57 -7.90 -12.93 -24.73
N THR A 58 -8.84 -13.31 -23.90
CA THR A 58 -10.14 -12.64 -23.83
C THR A 58 -10.06 -11.25 -23.23
N ASP A 59 -10.61 -10.26 -23.91
CA ASP A 59 -10.74 -8.89 -23.44
C ASP A 59 -12.19 -8.55 -23.04
N ILE A 60 -13.16 -9.20 -23.69
CA ILE A 60 -14.58 -8.91 -23.48
C ILE A 60 -15.33 -10.24 -23.37
N THR A 61 -16.24 -10.32 -22.41
CA THR A 61 -17.20 -11.43 -22.29
C THR A 61 -18.61 -10.94 -22.58
N MET A 62 -19.37 -11.75 -23.29
CA MET A 62 -20.77 -11.48 -23.61
C MET A 62 -21.62 -12.66 -23.15
N GLN A 63 -22.61 -12.41 -22.30
CA GLN A 63 -23.48 -13.42 -21.72
C GLN A 63 -24.95 -13.12 -21.99
N ALA A 64 -25.74 -14.18 -22.15
CA ALA A 64 -27.19 -14.09 -22.29
C ALA A 64 -27.86 -15.01 -21.25
N GLU A 65 -28.89 -14.53 -20.53
CA GLU A 65 -29.59 -15.32 -19.51
C GLU A 65 -30.18 -16.64 -20.06
N ARG A 66 -30.58 -16.66 -21.31
CA ARG A 66 -31.14 -17.87 -21.97
C ARG A 66 -30.25 -18.45 -23.06
N GLY A 67 -29.02 -17.96 -23.14
CA GLY A 67 -28.10 -18.27 -24.22
C GLY A 67 -28.41 -17.50 -25.50
N PHE A 68 -27.54 -17.62 -26.50
CA PHE A 68 -27.65 -17.01 -27.82
C PHE A 68 -28.26 -18.03 -28.79
N GLU A 69 -29.39 -17.74 -29.40
CA GLU A 69 -29.95 -18.55 -30.48
C GLU A 69 -29.13 -18.39 -31.77
N THR A 70 -28.66 -17.19 -32.03
CA THR A 70 -27.76 -16.84 -33.14
C THR A 70 -26.60 -16.06 -32.60
N LEU A 71 -25.40 -16.33 -33.12
CA LEU A 71 -24.20 -15.59 -32.72
C LEU A 71 -24.33 -14.11 -33.17
N PRO A 72 -23.99 -13.15 -32.30
CA PRO A 72 -24.02 -11.74 -32.65
C PRO A 72 -22.97 -11.41 -33.72
N GLU A 73 -23.24 -10.43 -34.56
CA GLU A 73 -22.25 -9.91 -35.51
C GLU A 73 -21.22 -9.07 -34.76
N LEU A 74 -19.97 -9.45 -34.88
CA LEU A 74 -18.86 -8.77 -34.23
C LEU A 74 -18.09 -7.89 -35.25
N PRO A 75 -17.40 -6.83 -34.80
CA PRO A 75 -16.51 -6.06 -35.64
C PRO A 75 -15.47 -6.97 -36.34
N ALA A 76 -15.12 -6.65 -37.57
CA ALA A 76 -14.28 -7.52 -38.43
C ALA A 76 -12.88 -7.80 -37.88
N ASP A 77 -12.42 -6.95 -36.98
CA ASP A 77 -11.08 -7.05 -36.34
C ASP A 77 -11.10 -7.84 -35.02
N CYS A 78 -12.25 -8.38 -34.61
CA CYS A 78 -12.39 -9.15 -33.34
C CYS A 78 -12.43 -10.65 -33.64
N GLU A 79 -11.72 -11.42 -32.84
CA GLU A 79 -11.85 -12.88 -32.80
C GLU A 79 -12.84 -13.27 -31.69
N SER A 80 -13.60 -14.35 -31.88
CA SER A 80 -14.57 -14.81 -30.88
C SER A 80 -14.48 -16.31 -30.64
N LEU A 81 -14.72 -16.68 -29.38
CA LEU A 81 -14.85 -18.07 -28.94
C LEU A 81 -16.23 -18.26 -28.32
N PRO A 82 -17.22 -18.80 -29.07
CA PRO A 82 -18.52 -19.15 -28.51
C PRO A 82 -18.38 -20.43 -27.66
N VAL A 83 -18.91 -20.39 -26.45
CA VAL A 83 -18.89 -21.52 -25.50
C VAL A 83 -20.31 -21.80 -25.02
N ILE A 84 -20.66 -23.07 -24.93
CA ILE A 84 -21.86 -23.55 -24.29
C ILE A 84 -21.48 -24.09 -22.91
N LEU A 85 -21.92 -23.40 -21.86
CA LEU A 85 -21.73 -23.84 -20.49
C LEU A 85 -23.02 -24.49 -19.99
N ALA A 86 -22.97 -25.77 -19.70
CA ALA A 86 -24.08 -26.52 -19.13
C ALA A 86 -23.70 -26.99 -17.72
N GLY A 87 -24.57 -26.81 -16.76
CA GLY A 87 -24.41 -27.38 -15.41
C GLY A 87 -24.90 -28.83 -15.37
N SER A 88 -24.11 -29.71 -14.81
CA SER A 88 -24.49 -31.09 -14.51
C SER A 88 -23.94 -31.53 -13.14
N TYR A 89 -24.12 -32.79 -12.79
CA TYR A 89 -23.59 -33.28 -11.53
C TYR A 89 -23.23 -34.75 -11.62
N PHE A 90 -22.23 -35.18 -10.85
CA PHE A 90 -21.93 -36.56 -10.61
C PHE A 90 -22.66 -37.06 -9.38
N GLN A 91 -23.17 -38.31 -9.45
CA GLN A 91 -23.63 -39.04 -8.29
C GLN A 91 -22.49 -39.89 -7.75
N VAL A 92 -21.92 -39.46 -6.63
CA VAL A 92 -20.83 -40.19 -5.98
C VAL A 92 -21.38 -40.94 -4.78
N HIS A 93 -21.14 -42.27 -4.76
CA HIS A 93 -21.45 -43.09 -3.59
C HIS A 93 -20.32 -42.91 -2.57
N ASP A 94 -20.68 -42.51 -1.35
CA ASP A 94 -19.70 -42.39 -0.27
C ASP A 94 -19.14 -43.76 0.07
N ILE A 95 -17.84 -43.96 -0.10
CA ILE A 95 -17.14 -45.21 0.17
C ILE A 95 -17.28 -45.64 1.65
N ASN A 96 -17.43 -44.68 2.55
CA ASN A 96 -17.52 -44.92 3.99
C ASN A 96 -18.95 -45.00 4.52
N ASN A 97 -19.96 -44.62 3.74
CA ASN A 97 -21.34 -44.60 4.17
C ASN A 97 -22.31 -44.88 3.02
N TYR A 98 -22.62 -46.13 2.76
CA TYR A 98 -23.47 -46.60 1.67
C TYR A 98 -24.90 -46.02 1.61
N LYS A 99 -25.25 -45.12 2.55
CA LYS A 99 -26.59 -44.51 2.62
C LYS A 99 -26.69 -43.17 1.88
N TYR A 100 -25.58 -42.56 1.53
CA TYR A 100 -25.60 -41.19 0.99
C TYR A 100 -25.04 -41.18 -0.45
N VAL A 101 -25.89 -40.71 -1.37
CA VAL A 101 -25.48 -40.36 -2.74
C VAL A 101 -25.24 -38.88 -2.77
N GLN A 102 -23.98 -38.46 -2.91
CA GLN A 102 -23.63 -37.05 -3.05
C GLN A 102 -23.75 -36.62 -4.51
N LYS A 103 -24.36 -35.47 -4.74
CA LYS A 103 -24.39 -34.82 -6.05
C LYS A 103 -23.24 -33.80 -6.10
N ARG A 104 -22.34 -33.94 -7.05
CA ARG A 104 -21.22 -33.02 -7.26
C ARG A 104 -21.44 -32.26 -8.54
N SER A 105 -21.57 -30.92 -8.42
CA SER A 105 -21.71 -30.07 -9.58
C SER A 105 -20.50 -30.18 -10.48
N VAL A 106 -20.75 -30.29 -11.76
CA VAL A 106 -19.72 -30.31 -12.81
C VAL A 106 -20.16 -29.38 -13.94
N TYR A 107 -19.22 -28.69 -14.53
CA TYR A 107 -19.48 -27.88 -15.71
C TYR A 107 -19.18 -28.69 -16.97
N VAL A 108 -20.18 -28.81 -17.83
CA VAL A 108 -19.98 -29.36 -19.18
C VAL A 108 -19.79 -28.21 -20.15
N ILE A 109 -18.63 -28.17 -20.76
CA ILE A 109 -18.15 -27.06 -21.59
C ILE A 109 -18.14 -27.54 -23.04
N GLY A 110 -19.11 -27.08 -23.81
CA GLY A 110 -19.16 -27.31 -25.26
C GLY A 110 -18.36 -26.23 -25.98
N VAL A 111 -17.24 -26.61 -26.55
CA VAL A 111 -16.35 -25.65 -27.21
C VAL A 111 -15.57 -26.30 -28.34
N ASP A 112 -15.23 -25.52 -29.35
CA ASP A 112 -14.23 -25.92 -30.35
C ASP A 112 -12.85 -25.91 -29.68
N THR A 113 -12.26 -27.08 -29.49
CA THR A 113 -10.99 -27.24 -28.78
C THR A 113 -9.80 -26.59 -29.49
N GLU A 114 -9.84 -26.50 -30.83
CA GLU A 114 -8.79 -25.82 -31.60
C GLU A 114 -8.85 -24.31 -31.41
N CYS A 115 -10.04 -23.74 -31.43
CA CYS A 115 -10.26 -22.34 -31.13
C CYS A 115 -9.95 -22.01 -29.68
N ALA A 116 -10.37 -22.84 -28.73
CA ALA A 116 -10.08 -22.68 -27.31
C ALA A 116 -8.58 -22.71 -27.01
N ALA A 117 -7.82 -23.56 -27.71
CA ALA A 117 -6.36 -23.59 -27.61
C ALA A 117 -5.70 -22.32 -28.18
N LYS A 118 -6.24 -21.73 -29.26
CA LYS A 118 -5.79 -20.43 -29.79
C LYS A 118 -6.05 -19.28 -28.83
N PHE A 119 -7.20 -19.29 -28.16
CA PHE A 119 -7.54 -18.33 -27.11
C PHE A 119 -6.73 -18.53 -25.81
N GLY A 120 -6.05 -19.65 -25.68
CA GLY A 120 -5.26 -19.95 -24.50
C GLY A 120 -6.08 -20.51 -23.34
N PHE A 121 -7.31 -20.89 -23.53
CA PHE A 121 -8.16 -21.52 -22.52
C PHE A 121 -7.83 -22.97 -22.26
N LEU A 122 -7.41 -23.70 -23.29
CA LEU A 122 -7.05 -25.09 -23.22
C LEU A 122 -5.64 -25.32 -23.78
N PRO A 123 -4.87 -26.26 -23.24
CA PRO A 123 -3.73 -26.79 -23.97
C PRO A 123 -4.22 -27.46 -25.25
N LYS A 124 -3.34 -27.66 -26.20
CA LYS A 124 -3.67 -28.41 -27.41
C LYS A 124 -4.07 -29.83 -27.02
N CYS A 125 -5.31 -30.16 -27.19
CA CYS A 125 -5.90 -31.47 -26.97
C CYS A 125 -6.54 -31.98 -28.28
N THR A 126 -6.75 -33.29 -28.36
CA THR A 126 -7.47 -33.90 -29.47
C THR A 126 -8.94 -33.51 -29.38
N ALA A 127 -9.55 -33.09 -30.49
CA ALA A 127 -10.96 -32.79 -30.52
C ALA A 127 -11.79 -34.02 -30.17
N PRO A 128 -12.63 -34.02 -29.10
CA PRO A 128 -13.45 -35.17 -28.77
C PRO A 128 -14.55 -35.34 -29.82
N SER A 129 -15.01 -36.58 -30.01
CA SER A 129 -16.21 -36.86 -30.80
C SER A 129 -17.47 -36.67 -29.97
N GLU A 130 -18.67 -36.77 -30.54
CA GLU A 130 -19.96 -36.53 -29.85
C GLU A 130 -20.17 -37.40 -28.58
N ASN A 131 -19.56 -38.59 -28.52
CA ASN A 131 -19.64 -39.53 -27.40
C ASN A 131 -18.38 -39.53 -26.52
N GLU A 132 -17.47 -38.60 -26.76
CA GLU A 132 -16.23 -38.48 -26.01
C GLU A 132 -16.18 -37.19 -25.23
N ALA A 133 -15.36 -37.22 -24.17
CA ALA A 133 -15.11 -36.04 -23.36
C ALA A 133 -13.64 -35.94 -22.99
N VAL A 134 -13.13 -34.70 -23.00
CA VAL A 134 -11.84 -34.37 -22.39
C VAL A 134 -12.14 -33.89 -20.97
N ILE A 135 -11.49 -34.44 -19.97
CA ILE A 135 -11.74 -34.07 -18.58
C ILE A 135 -10.55 -33.30 -18.01
N SER A 136 -10.85 -32.48 -17.00
CA SER A 136 -9.80 -31.80 -16.26
C SER A 136 -9.04 -32.76 -15.36
N TYR A 137 -7.73 -32.51 -15.18
CA TYR A 137 -6.90 -33.30 -14.27
C TYR A 137 -7.47 -33.33 -12.85
N ALA A 138 -8.04 -32.18 -12.39
CA ALA A 138 -8.71 -32.08 -11.10
C ALA A 138 -9.90 -33.06 -10.98
N LEU A 139 -10.67 -33.23 -12.06
CA LEU A 139 -11.79 -34.15 -12.10
C LEU A 139 -11.30 -35.59 -12.08
N SER A 140 -10.28 -35.92 -12.89
CA SER A 140 -9.63 -37.26 -12.90
C SER A 140 -9.10 -37.62 -11.53
N GLN A 141 -8.30 -36.76 -10.90
CA GLN A 141 -7.71 -37.07 -9.60
C GLN A 141 -8.77 -37.18 -8.49
N ARG A 142 -9.87 -36.42 -8.62
CA ARG A 142 -10.90 -36.40 -7.58
C ARG A 142 -11.84 -37.62 -7.61
N PHE A 143 -12.20 -38.06 -8.80
CA PHE A 143 -13.16 -39.13 -8.99
C PHE A 143 -12.55 -40.44 -9.45
N GLY A 144 -11.22 -40.43 -9.68
CA GLY A 144 -10.49 -41.64 -10.11
C GLY A 144 -10.79 -42.08 -11.55
N TYR A 145 -11.20 -41.13 -12.43
CA TYR A 145 -11.43 -41.41 -13.83
C TYR A 145 -10.12 -41.41 -14.61
N ASP A 146 -9.92 -42.46 -15.39
CA ASP A 146 -8.81 -42.62 -16.32
C ASP A 146 -9.28 -42.55 -17.78
N ILE A 147 -8.33 -42.44 -18.72
CA ILE A 147 -8.63 -42.47 -20.16
C ILE A 147 -9.27 -43.80 -20.53
N GLY A 148 -10.42 -43.73 -21.19
CA GLY A 148 -11.22 -44.89 -21.58
C GLY A 148 -12.39 -45.18 -20.64
N ASP A 149 -12.49 -44.52 -19.48
CA ASP A 149 -13.62 -44.68 -18.56
C ASP A 149 -14.89 -44.01 -19.08
N GLU A 150 -16.03 -44.55 -18.69
CA GLU A 150 -17.33 -43.97 -19.02
C GLU A 150 -17.84 -43.03 -17.91
N ILE A 151 -18.26 -41.84 -18.28
CA ILE A 151 -18.81 -40.83 -17.41
C ILE A 151 -20.29 -40.65 -17.78
N THR A 152 -21.20 -40.87 -16.81
CA THR A 152 -22.62 -40.62 -17.00
C THR A 152 -23.01 -39.28 -16.38
N LEU A 153 -23.60 -38.41 -17.19
CA LEU A 153 -24.02 -37.06 -16.80
C LEU A 153 -25.55 -36.92 -16.97
N PRO A 154 -26.26 -36.50 -15.95
CA PRO A 154 -27.66 -36.12 -16.08
C PRO A 154 -27.82 -34.82 -16.85
N CYS A 155 -28.77 -34.81 -17.79
CA CYS A 155 -29.16 -33.65 -18.57
C CYS A 155 -30.24 -32.83 -17.85
N ALA A 156 -30.42 -31.56 -18.27
CA ALA A 156 -31.41 -30.67 -17.67
C ALA A 156 -32.88 -31.16 -17.84
N ASP A 157 -33.17 -31.98 -18.84
CA ASP A 157 -34.46 -32.58 -19.07
C ASP A 157 -34.69 -33.88 -18.27
N GLY A 158 -33.72 -34.33 -17.48
CA GLY A 158 -33.76 -35.54 -16.70
C GLY A 158 -33.30 -36.80 -17.45
N SER A 159 -32.89 -36.71 -18.72
CA SER A 159 -32.23 -37.79 -19.42
C SER A 159 -30.77 -37.93 -18.95
N GLU A 160 -30.10 -38.98 -19.29
CA GLU A 160 -28.69 -39.20 -18.99
C GLU A 160 -27.93 -39.40 -20.27
N ILE A 161 -26.72 -38.84 -20.31
CA ILE A 161 -25.74 -39.04 -21.40
C ILE A 161 -24.50 -39.74 -20.88
N THR A 162 -23.99 -40.70 -21.57
CA THR A 162 -22.73 -41.40 -21.23
C THR A 162 -21.66 -40.99 -22.22
N LEU A 163 -20.53 -40.53 -21.70
CA LEU A 163 -19.37 -40.06 -22.46
C LEU A 163 -18.14 -40.90 -22.08
N THR A 164 -17.29 -41.22 -23.05
CA THR A 164 -16.01 -41.89 -22.82
C THR A 164 -14.91 -40.85 -22.65
N VAL A 165 -14.07 -40.96 -21.62
CA VAL A 165 -12.92 -40.07 -21.41
C VAL A 165 -11.89 -40.33 -22.49
N SER A 166 -11.68 -39.37 -23.41
CA SER A 166 -10.70 -39.46 -24.49
C SER A 166 -9.32 -38.96 -24.07
N GLU A 167 -9.28 -37.90 -23.25
CA GLU A 167 -8.02 -37.27 -22.85
C GLU A 167 -8.20 -36.59 -21.46
N ILE A 168 -7.10 -36.51 -20.70
CA ILE A 168 -7.04 -35.80 -19.43
C ILE A 168 -6.13 -34.59 -19.62
N VAL A 169 -6.65 -33.40 -19.42
CA VAL A 169 -5.94 -32.15 -19.68
C VAL A 169 -5.29 -31.63 -18.42
N LEU A 170 -3.98 -31.50 -18.44
CA LEU A 170 -3.19 -30.82 -17.42
C LEU A 170 -3.32 -29.30 -17.61
N ASN A 171 -3.85 -28.65 -16.61
CA ASN A 171 -4.24 -27.25 -16.68
C ASN A 171 -3.10 -26.27 -16.51
N LYS A 172 -3.10 -25.27 -17.37
CA LYS A 172 -2.42 -23.99 -17.12
C LYS A 172 -3.37 -22.80 -17.07
N ASN A 173 -4.63 -22.96 -17.46
CA ASN A 173 -5.59 -21.86 -17.57
C ASN A 173 -6.98 -22.22 -17.01
N ASP A 174 -7.68 -21.25 -16.51
CA ASP A 174 -8.76 -21.31 -15.53
C ASP A 174 -10.09 -21.94 -15.94
N LEU A 175 -10.37 -22.23 -17.18
CA LEU A 175 -11.60 -22.99 -17.51
C LEU A 175 -11.59 -24.40 -16.93
N SER A 176 -10.44 -24.84 -16.45
CA SER A 176 -10.23 -26.19 -16.05
C SER A 176 -9.54 -26.40 -14.70
N VAL A 177 -8.91 -25.35 -14.11
CA VAL A 177 -8.11 -25.51 -12.87
C VAL A 177 -8.95 -25.47 -11.62
N MET A 178 -9.95 -24.62 -11.55
CA MET A 178 -10.78 -24.45 -10.35
C MET A 178 -12.13 -25.13 -10.45
N THR A 179 -12.54 -25.59 -11.61
CA THR A 179 -13.83 -26.20 -11.84
C THR A 179 -13.70 -27.64 -12.30
N LEU A 180 -14.53 -28.52 -11.74
CA LEU A 180 -14.73 -29.84 -12.24
C LEU A 180 -15.34 -29.72 -13.64
N ALA A 181 -14.51 -29.81 -14.67
CA ALA A 181 -14.92 -29.54 -16.04
C ALA A 181 -14.86 -30.78 -16.90
N VAL A 182 -15.91 -30.97 -17.68
CA VAL A 182 -16.03 -31.95 -18.77
C VAL A 182 -16.13 -31.17 -20.07
N ILE A 183 -15.14 -31.27 -20.91
CA ILE A 183 -15.04 -30.56 -22.19
C ILE A 183 -15.54 -31.48 -23.30
N THR A 184 -16.50 -30.99 -24.06
CA THR A 184 -17.18 -31.75 -25.12
C THR A 184 -17.32 -30.89 -26.37
N VAL A 185 -17.79 -31.51 -27.44
CA VAL A 185 -18.25 -30.74 -28.62
C VAL A 185 -19.53 -29.93 -28.27
N PRO A 186 -19.78 -28.81 -28.94
CA PRO A 186 -20.97 -27.98 -28.69
C PRO A 186 -22.31 -28.73 -28.73
N GLU A 187 -22.43 -29.73 -29.62
CA GLU A 187 -23.62 -30.54 -29.78
C GLU A 187 -23.97 -31.34 -28.51
N THR A 188 -22.96 -31.94 -27.90
CA THR A 188 -23.11 -32.71 -26.66
C THR A 188 -23.51 -31.80 -25.50
N ALA A 189 -22.88 -30.65 -25.38
CA ALA A 189 -23.22 -29.66 -24.35
C ALA A 189 -24.66 -29.13 -24.52
N ARG A 190 -25.16 -28.94 -25.75
CA ARG A 190 -26.57 -28.59 -26.02
C ARG A 190 -27.52 -29.66 -25.53
N THR A 191 -27.16 -30.91 -25.70
CA THR A 191 -27.96 -32.06 -25.19
C THR A 191 -28.01 -32.02 -23.67
N VAL A 192 -26.87 -31.80 -22.99
CA VAL A 192 -26.83 -31.68 -21.52
C VAL A 192 -27.66 -30.50 -21.03
N LEU A 193 -27.61 -29.36 -21.75
CA LEU A 193 -28.40 -28.15 -21.44
C LEU A 193 -29.89 -28.32 -21.75
N ALA A 194 -30.27 -29.37 -22.49
CA ALA A 194 -31.64 -29.57 -23.02
C ALA A 194 -32.18 -28.39 -23.85
N SER A 195 -31.28 -27.69 -24.56
CA SER A 195 -31.61 -26.51 -25.37
C SER A 195 -31.00 -26.62 -26.77
N PRO A 196 -31.64 -27.35 -27.69
CA PRO A 196 -31.07 -27.64 -29.02
C PRO A 196 -30.90 -26.42 -29.92
N GLY A 197 -31.57 -25.29 -29.64
CA GLY A 197 -31.46 -24.03 -30.37
C GLY A 197 -30.34 -23.10 -29.88
N THR A 198 -29.64 -23.42 -28.79
CA THR A 198 -28.64 -22.54 -28.24
C THR A 198 -27.31 -22.63 -29.00
N SER A 199 -26.83 -21.52 -29.55
CA SER A 199 -25.55 -21.43 -30.26
C SER A 199 -24.37 -21.21 -29.28
N ALA A 200 -24.57 -20.44 -28.23
CA ALA A 200 -23.62 -20.19 -27.16
C ALA A 200 -24.36 -19.73 -25.88
N THR A 201 -23.77 -19.91 -24.73
CA THR A 201 -24.19 -19.30 -23.47
C THR A 201 -23.30 -18.11 -23.11
N ILE A 202 -22.02 -18.22 -23.44
CA ILE A 202 -21.00 -17.20 -23.22
C ILE A 202 -20.20 -17.06 -24.51
N ILE A 203 -19.86 -15.85 -24.89
CA ILE A 203 -18.97 -15.57 -26.00
C ILE A 203 -17.76 -14.79 -25.47
N TYR A 204 -16.60 -15.37 -25.62
CA TYR A 204 -15.32 -14.73 -25.30
C TYR A 204 -14.80 -14.02 -26.54
N ILE A 205 -14.40 -12.76 -26.40
CA ILE A 205 -14.02 -11.90 -27.52
C ILE A 205 -12.62 -11.34 -27.26
N ASP A 206 -11.75 -11.51 -28.24
CA ASP A 206 -10.42 -10.89 -28.31
C ASP A 206 -10.54 -9.64 -29.18
N ALA A 207 -10.33 -8.47 -28.60
CA ALA A 207 -10.43 -7.19 -29.28
C ALA A 207 -9.03 -6.67 -29.69
N PRO A 208 -8.90 -5.83 -30.72
CA PRO A 208 -7.63 -5.24 -31.09
C PRO A 208 -6.99 -4.45 -29.95
N ASP A 209 -5.68 -4.64 -29.76
CA ASP A 209 -4.90 -3.97 -28.70
C ASP A 209 -5.14 -2.43 -28.66
N GLY A 210 -5.55 -1.94 -27.53
CA GLY A 210 -5.82 -0.51 -27.29
C GLY A 210 -7.22 -0.04 -27.67
N LYS A 211 -8.09 -0.92 -28.23
CA LYS A 211 -9.50 -0.62 -28.54
C LYS A 211 -10.50 -1.40 -27.71
N GLU A 212 -10.05 -2.15 -26.71
CA GLU A 212 -10.87 -3.06 -25.89
C GLU A 212 -12.06 -2.33 -25.26
N SER A 213 -11.80 -1.14 -24.69
CA SER A 213 -12.85 -0.33 -24.07
C SER A 213 -13.85 0.27 -25.07
N GLU A 214 -13.37 0.69 -26.24
CA GLU A 214 -14.21 1.23 -27.30
C GLU A 214 -15.12 0.14 -27.88
N THR A 215 -14.56 -1.05 -28.14
CA THR A 215 -15.29 -2.21 -28.62
C THR A 215 -16.32 -2.69 -27.60
N ALA A 216 -15.97 -2.74 -26.31
CA ALA A 216 -16.92 -3.12 -25.23
C ALA A 216 -18.10 -2.15 -25.15
N GLU A 217 -17.86 -0.83 -25.27
CA GLU A 217 -18.88 0.19 -25.23
C GLU A 217 -19.79 0.13 -26.48
N GLN A 218 -19.21 -0.14 -27.65
CA GLN A 218 -19.94 -0.36 -28.90
C GLN A 218 -20.86 -1.57 -28.76
N LEU A 219 -20.36 -2.71 -28.30
CA LEU A 219 -21.14 -3.93 -28.09
C LEU A 219 -22.25 -3.74 -27.05
N ARG A 220 -22.01 -3.02 -25.97
CA ARG A 220 -23.04 -2.66 -24.96
C ARG A 220 -24.17 -1.82 -25.56
N THR A 221 -23.81 -0.92 -26.45
CA THR A 221 -24.80 -0.01 -27.07
C THR A 221 -25.65 -0.76 -28.11
N GLU A 222 -25.01 -1.65 -28.86
CA GLU A 222 -25.65 -2.41 -29.95
C GLU A 222 -26.49 -3.58 -29.38
N TYR A 223 -25.99 -4.27 -28.39
CA TYR A 223 -26.60 -5.47 -27.80
C TYR A 223 -27.05 -5.27 -26.34
N ARG A 224 -27.98 -4.31 -26.14
CA ARG A 224 -28.50 -3.93 -24.81
C ARG A 224 -29.19 -5.05 -24.04
N ALA A 225 -29.62 -6.12 -24.70
CA ALA A 225 -30.27 -7.27 -24.07
C ALA A 225 -29.27 -8.27 -23.45
N PHE A 226 -27.98 -8.09 -23.74
CA PHE A 226 -26.93 -8.99 -23.29
C PHE A 226 -26.02 -8.31 -22.29
N GLN A 227 -25.49 -9.07 -21.38
CA GLN A 227 -24.48 -8.59 -20.45
C GLN A 227 -23.13 -8.61 -21.16
N VAL A 228 -22.52 -7.43 -21.34
CA VAL A 228 -21.20 -7.27 -21.96
C VAL A 228 -20.24 -6.71 -20.93
N ASP A 229 -19.28 -7.52 -20.52
CA ASP A 229 -18.29 -7.17 -19.52
C ASP A 229 -16.90 -7.14 -20.13
N GLN A 230 -16.13 -6.12 -19.79
CA GLN A 230 -14.73 -6.06 -20.16
C GLN A 230 -13.94 -6.81 -19.08
N VAL A 231 -13.17 -7.83 -19.46
CA VAL A 231 -12.43 -8.73 -18.56
C VAL A 231 -11.34 -7.99 -17.80
N THR A 232 -10.55 -7.19 -18.49
CA THR A 232 -9.47 -6.38 -17.91
C THR A 232 -9.95 -5.12 -17.20
N GLY A 233 -11.22 -4.88 -17.16
CA GLY A 233 -11.83 -3.64 -16.71
C GLY A 233 -13.04 -3.82 -15.83
N THR A 234 -13.21 -4.94 -15.15
CA THR A 234 -14.30 -5.05 -14.17
C THR A 234 -14.16 -3.94 -13.12
N PRO A 235 -15.25 -3.37 -12.62
CA PRO A 235 -15.19 -2.36 -11.56
C PRO A 235 -14.35 -2.83 -10.38
N GLU A 236 -14.43 -4.11 -10.02
CA GLU A 236 -13.72 -4.71 -8.89
C GLU A 236 -12.20 -4.80 -9.11
N SER A 237 -11.75 -5.22 -10.29
CA SER A 237 -10.32 -5.26 -10.64
C SER A 237 -9.73 -3.85 -10.71
N ARG A 238 -10.44 -2.90 -11.30
CA ARG A 238 -10.03 -1.48 -11.36
C ARG A 238 -9.93 -0.87 -9.96
N ASP A 239 -10.85 -1.15 -9.07
CA ASP A 239 -10.85 -0.61 -7.72
C ASP A 239 -9.77 -1.25 -6.86
N SER A 240 -9.48 -2.53 -7.04
CA SER A 240 -8.35 -3.20 -6.38
C SER A 240 -7.00 -2.60 -6.83
N ILE A 241 -6.77 -2.45 -8.13
CA ILE A 241 -5.56 -1.80 -8.67
C ILE A 241 -5.45 -0.36 -8.17
N ARG A 242 -6.56 0.39 -8.18
CA ARG A 242 -6.59 1.78 -7.72
C ARG A 242 -6.27 1.91 -6.25
N SER A 243 -6.82 1.06 -5.39
CA SER A 243 -6.58 1.12 -3.95
C SER A 243 -5.12 0.84 -3.61
N VAL A 244 -4.53 -0.20 -4.20
CA VAL A 244 -3.09 -0.51 -4.05
C VAL A 244 -2.23 0.66 -4.54
N THR A 245 -2.47 1.15 -5.75
CA THR A 245 -1.71 2.29 -6.32
C THR A 245 -1.80 3.54 -5.44
N ARG A 246 -2.98 3.83 -4.89
CA ARG A 246 -3.21 4.99 -4.03
C ARG A 246 -2.53 4.85 -2.67
N ALA A 247 -2.50 3.65 -2.09
CA ALA A 247 -1.77 3.39 -0.84
C ALA A 247 -0.27 3.70 -0.99
N PHE A 248 0.33 3.20 -2.07
CA PHE A 248 1.74 3.52 -2.37
C PHE A 248 1.97 5.00 -2.65
N LEU A 249 0.99 5.70 -3.23
CA LEU A 249 1.08 7.14 -3.44
C LEU A 249 1.10 7.93 -2.12
N ILE A 250 0.39 7.47 -1.07
CA ILE A 250 0.47 8.07 0.27
C ILE A 250 1.87 7.89 0.85
N ILE A 251 2.39 6.67 0.82
CA ILE A 251 3.72 6.35 1.33
C ILE A 251 4.78 7.20 0.60
N PHE A 252 4.67 7.28 -0.71
CA PHE A 252 5.53 8.15 -1.53
C PHE A 252 5.40 9.62 -1.15
N ALA A 253 4.18 10.14 -0.98
CA ALA A 253 3.95 11.54 -0.62
C ALA A 253 4.52 11.89 0.76
N VAL A 254 4.38 11.02 1.76
CA VAL A 254 4.98 11.18 3.08
C VAL A 254 6.51 11.22 2.99
N THR A 255 7.10 10.28 2.26
CA THR A 255 8.56 10.20 2.06
C THR A 255 9.07 11.41 1.27
N LEU A 256 8.37 11.81 0.21
CA LEU A 256 8.71 12.99 -0.59
C LEU A 256 8.68 14.27 0.26
N LEU A 257 7.66 14.43 1.10
CA LEU A 257 7.56 15.58 2.01
C LEU A 257 8.78 15.65 2.94
N MET A 258 9.17 14.53 3.54
CA MET A 258 10.36 14.43 4.38
C MET A 258 11.62 14.88 3.63
N ILE A 259 11.82 14.36 2.44
CA ILE A 259 12.99 14.65 1.62
C ILE A 259 13.01 16.12 1.16
N LEU A 260 11.86 16.69 0.80
CA LEU A 260 11.75 18.11 0.45
C LEU A 260 12.20 19.04 1.59
N PHE A 261 11.88 18.72 2.84
CA PHE A 261 12.37 19.46 4.00
C PHE A 261 13.90 19.40 4.11
N ILE A 262 14.48 18.21 3.93
CA ILE A 262 15.92 18.00 3.98
C ILE A 262 16.60 18.81 2.88
N ILE A 263 16.18 18.65 1.62
CA ILE A 263 16.77 19.35 0.48
C ILE A 263 16.60 20.87 0.60
N SER A 264 15.42 21.35 1.04
CA SER A 264 15.15 22.78 1.24
C SER A 264 16.16 23.42 2.21
N THR A 265 16.50 22.72 3.26
CA THR A 265 17.44 23.25 4.27
C THR A 265 18.88 23.20 3.78
N PHE A 266 19.29 22.11 3.12
CA PHE A 266 20.62 22.03 2.50
C PHE A 266 20.80 23.09 1.41
N SER A 267 19.80 23.30 0.56
CA SER A 267 19.83 24.32 -0.48
C SER A 267 19.99 25.74 0.09
N LYS A 268 19.28 26.04 1.20
CA LYS A 268 19.45 27.34 1.89
C LYS A 268 20.89 27.51 2.41
N ASN A 269 21.48 26.46 2.95
CA ASN A 269 22.85 26.53 3.46
C ASN A 269 23.87 26.69 2.34
N ILE A 270 23.69 25.94 1.23
CA ILE A 270 24.53 26.12 0.03
C ILE A 270 24.42 27.55 -0.49
N ALA A 271 23.22 28.11 -0.59
CA ALA A 271 23.02 29.48 -1.04
C ALA A 271 23.72 30.48 -0.13
N VAL A 272 23.67 30.33 1.19
CA VAL A 272 24.37 31.21 2.15
C VAL A 272 25.89 31.09 2.01
N GLU A 273 26.45 29.90 1.89
CA GLU A 273 27.90 29.72 1.67
C GLU A 273 28.37 30.32 0.35
N ARG A 274 27.54 30.31 -0.68
CA ARG A 274 27.87 30.86 -2.00
C ARG A 274 27.61 32.36 -2.11
N LEU A 275 27.04 33.00 -1.09
CA LEU A 275 26.79 34.45 -1.08
C LEU A 275 28.08 35.25 -1.38
N ALA A 276 29.18 34.92 -0.72
CA ALA A 276 30.44 35.59 -0.94
C ALA A 276 30.93 35.49 -2.41
N VAL A 277 30.87 34.29 -3.00
CA VAL A 277 31.25 34.04 -4.40
C VAL A 277 30.29 34.75 -5.36
N ILE A 278 28.99 34.74 -5.08
CA ILE A 278 27.99 35.48 -5.86
C ILE A 278 28.24 37.00 -5.73
N GLY A 279 28.58 37.48 -4.53
CA GLY A 279 28.90 38.85 -4.26
C GLY A 279 30.14 39.32 -5.06
N THR A 280 31.23 38.54 -5.06
CA THR A 280 32.43 38.85 -5.84
C THR A 280 32.18 38.81 -7.35
N LEU A 281 31.43 37.80 -7.86
CA LEU A 281 31.05 37.73 -9.29
C LEU A 281 30.23 38.96 -9.70
N ARG A 282 29.28 39.38 -8.86
CA ARG A 282 28.48 40.58 -9.11
C ARG A 282 29.29 41.88 -9.00
N SER A 283 30.30 41.97 -8.12
CA SER A 283 31.16 43.14 -8.01
C SER A 283 32.07 43.30 -9.23
N ILE A 284 32.42 42.22 -9.93
CA ILE A 284 33.21 42.21 -11.17
C ILE A 284 32.32 42.47 -12.41
N GLY A 285 30.98 42.63 -12.22
CA GLY A 285 30.08 42.98 -13.32
C GLY A 285 29.24 41.81 -13.86
N ALA A 286 29.23 40.66 -13.21
CA ALA A 286 28.36 39.53 -13.63
C ALA A 286 26.90 39.89 -13.43
N GLU A 287 26.07 39.62 -14.44
CA GLU A 287 24.62 39.76 -14.33
C GLU A 287 24.04 38.85 -13.25
N LYS A 288 22.94 39.29 -12.60
CA LYS A 288 22.22 38.53 -11.57
C LYS A 288 21.83 37.14 -12.07
N GLY A 289 21.43 37.02 -13.33
CA GLY A 289 21.06 35.78 -13.97
C GLY A 289 22.20 34.77 -14.08
N SER A 290 23.36 35.22 -14.56
CA SER A 290 24.55 34.35 -14.78
C SER A 290 25.10 33.77 -13.47
N ALA A 291 25.19 34.61 -12.42
CA ALA A 291 25.62 34.13 -11.10
C ALA A 291 24.66 33.13 -10.49
N SER A 292 23.38 33.31 -10.74
CA SER A 292 22.32 32.39 -10.29
C SER A 292 22.30 31.08 -11.03
N LEU A 293 22.50 31.12 -12.34
CA LEU A 293 22.54 29.93 -13.20
C LEU A 293 23.67 28.97 -12.80
N THR A 294 24.83 29.52 -12.38
CA THR A 294 25.95 28.68 -11.90
C THR A 294 25.56 27.82 -10.70
N LEU A 295 24.77 28.37 -9.77
CA LEU A 295 24.30 27.63 -8.61
C LEU A 295 23.28 26.57 -9.00
N LEU A 296 22.36 26.89 -9.91
CA LEU A 296 21.37 25.93 -10.41
C LEU A 296 22.03 24.76 -11.15
N THR A 297 23.07 25.03 -11.95
CA THR A 297 23.84 23.98 -12.64
C THR A 297 24.59 23.08 -11.65
N GLU A 298 25.17 23.64 -10.57
CA GLU A 298 25.77 22.84 -9.48
C GLU A 298 24.72 21.92 -8.83
N CYS A 299 23.51 22.41 -8.52
CA CYS A 299 22.43 21.64 -7.95
C CYS A 299 21.89 20.57 -8.92
N ALA A 300 21.82 20.88 -10.22
CA ALA A 300 21.45 19.91 -11.24
C ALA A 300 22.45 18.74 -11.31
N VAL A 301 23.75 19.04 -11.23
CA VAL A 301 24.81 18.01 -11.23
C VAL A 301 24.68 17.09 -10.00
N TYR A 302 24.45 17.67 -8.80
CA TYR A 302 24.20 16.86 -7.61
C TYR A 302 22.94 15.99 -7.78
N GLY A 303 21.88 16.53 -8.38
CA GLY A 303 20.66 15.81 -8.67
C GLY A 303 20.86 14.65 -9.64
N MET A 304 21.63 14.86 -10.70
CA MET A 304 21.97 13.81 -11.67
C MET A 304 22.82 12.71 -11.04
N ILE A 305 23.87 13.06 -10.29
CA ILE A 305 24.72 12.07 -9.60
C ILE A 305 23.89 11.27 -8.61
N GLY A 306 23.06 11.93 -7.79
CA GLY A 306 22.15 11.29 -6.86
C GLY A 306 21.14 10.39 -7.58
N GLY A 307 20.58 10.86 -8.70
CA GLY A 307 19.67 10.09 -9.54
C GLY A 307 20.30 8.81 -10.08
N ILE A 308 21.54 8.90 -10.60
CA ILE A 308 22.28 7.71 -11.08
C ILE A 308 22.49 6.71 -9.93
N ILE A 309 23.02 7.17 -8.80
CA ILE A 309 23.30 6.29 -7.65
C ILE A 309 22.02 5.67 -7.13
N GLY A 310 20.93 6.43 -6.96
CA GLY A 310 19.65 5.94 -6.49
C GLY A 310 19.02 4.91 -7.43
N THR A 311 19.10 5.15 -8.74
CA THR A 311 18.62 4.20 -9.76
C THR A 311 19.46 2.92 -9.74
N VAL A 312 20.78 3.00 -9.61
CA VAL A 312 21.65 1.80 -9.50
C VAL A 312 21.32 1.00 -8.24
N ILE A 313 21.14 1.65 -7.11
CA ILE A 313 20.73 1.00 -5.85
C ILE A 313 19.35 0.37 -6.02
N PHE A 314 18.41 1.05 -6.70
CA PHE A 314 17.10 0.49 -6.99
C PHE A 314 17.19 -0.82 -7.78
N TYR A 315 17.98 -0.84 -8.88
CA TYR A 315 18.15 -2.06 -9.66
C TYR A 315 18.84 -3.20 -8.90
N ALA A 316 19.72 -2.87 -7.95
CA ALA A 316 20.39 -3.87 -7.10
C ALA A 316 19.43 -4.47 -6.05
N LEU A 317 18.45 -3.69 -5.59
CA LEU A 317 17.55 -4.09 -4.50
C LEU A 317 16.12 -4.42 -4.96
N LYS A 318 15.76 -4.17 -6.22
CA LYS A 318 14.39 -4.33 -6.73
C LYS A 318 13.82 -5.73 -6.46
N ASP A 319 14.60 -6.78 -6.69
CA ASP A 319 14.13 -8.16 -6.55
C ASP A 319 13.94 -8.53 -5.07
N THR A 320 14.73 -7.96 -4.17
CA THR A 320 14.57 -8.13 -2.72
C THR A 320 13.31 -7.44 -2.19
N PHE A 321 13.02 -6.22 -2.67
CA PHE A 321 11.85 -5.46 -2.20
C PHE A 321 10.55 -5.83 -2.91
N LEU A 322 10.61 -6.18 -4.18
CA LEU A 322 9.44 -6.41 -5.02
C LEU A 322 9.14 -7.89 -5.26
N GLY A 323 10.15 -8.76 -5.15
CA GLY A 323 10.01 -10.20 -5.40
C GLY A 323 9.05 -10.90 -4.42
N ASN A 324 8.90 -10.35 -3.22
CA ASN A 324 7.94 -10.86 -2.22
C ASN A 324 6.55 -10.20 -2.32
N MET A 325 6.41 -9.09 -3.07
CA MET A 325 5.14 -8.37 -3.21
C MET A 325 4.26 -8.86 -4.35
N ILE A 326 4.84 -9.60 -5.28
CA ILE A 326 4.11 -10.17 -6.42
C ILE A 326 3.71 -11.59 -6.03
N PRO A 327 2.41 -11.92 -6.00
CA PRO A 327 1.97 -13.28 -5.75
C PRO A 327 2.69 -14.22 -6.72
N ARG A 328 3.38 -15.21 -6.19
CA ARG A 328 3.99 -16.27 -7.01
C ARG A 328 2.85 -17.20 -7.44
N VAL A 329 2.40 -17.06 -8.66
CA VAL A 329 1.54 -18.06 -9.27
C VAL A 329 2.45 -19.21 -9.74
N ASP A 330 2.31 -20.34 -9.08
CA ASP A 330 2.91 -21.65 -9.42
C ASP A 330 4.36 -21.62 -9.93
N GLY A 331 5.31 -21.35 -9.02
CA GLY A 331 6.72 -21.70 -9.25
C GLY A 331 7.47 -20.90 -10.32
N ILE A 332 6.82 -20.01 -11.03
CA ILE A 332 7.44 -19.09 -11.98
C ILE A 332 7.78 -17.83 -11.21
N GLY A 333 9.01 -17.75 -10.73
CA GLY A 333 9.58 -16.52 -10.19
C GLY A 333 9.63 -15.48 -11.30
N GLY A 334 8.58 -14.69 -11.43
CA GLY A 334 8.52 -13.59 -12.37
C GLY A 334 9.59 -12.56 -11.99
N SER A 335 10.57 -12.33 -12.85
CA SER A 335 11.44 -11.18 -12.73
C SER A 335 10.56 -9.93 -12.84
N VAL A 336 10.60 -9.08 -11.81
CA VAL A 336 9.85 -7.81 -11.83
C VAL A 336 10.27 -7.01 -13.06
N SER A 337 9.38 -6.89 -14.04
CA SER A 337 9.62 -6.09 -15.22
C SER A 337 9.56 -4.60 -14.82
N VAL A 338 10.72 -3.94 -14.94
CA VAL A 338 10.80 -2.50 -14.67
C VAL A 338 10.47 -1.75 -15.95
N PRO A 339 9.42 -0.91 -15.97
CA PRO A 339 9.11 -0.12 -17.15
C PRO A 339 10.27 0.77 -17.60
N PRO A 340 10.50 0.96 -18.90
CA PRO A 340 11.66 1.70 -19.42
C PRO A 340 11.68 3.18 -19.04
N TYR A 341 10.55 3.74 -18.62
CA TYR A 341 10.47 5.13 -18.14
C TYR A 341 10.98 5.30 -16.70
N VAL A 342 11.02 4.24 -15.87
CA VAL A 342 11.44 4.34 -14.46
C VAL A 342 12.86 4.86 -14.29
N PRO A 343 13.90 4.32 -14.97
CA PRO A 343 15.25 4.87 -14.84
C PRO A 343 15.37 6.31 -15.34
N VAL A 344 14.59 6.70 -16.35
CA VAL A 344 14.58 8.08 -16.86
C VAL A 344 14.03 9.03 -15.80
N PHE A 345 12.90 8.70 -15.21
CA PHE A 345 12.31 9.51 -14.13
C PHE A 345 13.15 9.46 -12.86
N GLY A 346 13.75 8.32 -12.51
CA GLY A 346 14.68 8.17 -11.39
C GLY A 346 15.90 9.10 -11.52
N LEU A 347 16.36 9.39 -12.74
CA LEU A 347 17.42 10.34 -13.02
C LEU A 347 16.94 11.80 -12.99
N VAL A 348 15.82 12.09 -13.67
CA VAL A 348 15.36 13.46 -13.92
C VAL A 348 14.74 14.11 -12.68
N ILE A 349 13.95 13.36 -11.92
CA ILE A 349 13.20 13.92 -10.79
C ILE A 349 14.09 14.46 -9.68
N PRO A 350 15.14 13.77 -9.21
CA PRO A 350 16.06 14.35 -8.22
C PRO A 350 16.73 15.64 -8.70
N ALA A 351 17.06 15.70 -10.00
CA ALA A 351 17.64 16.91 -10.58
C ALA A 351 16.64 18.08 -10.61
N VAL A 352 15.39 17.81 -11.01
CA VAL A 352 14.31 18.81 -11.03
C VAL A 352 14.02 19.31 -9.62
N ILE A 353 13.86 18.40 -8.64
CA ILE A 353 13.60 18.75 -7.23
C ILE A 353 14.75 19.59 -6.67
N SER A 354 15.99 19.18 -6.89
CA SER A 354 17.17 19.93 -6.44
C SER A 354 17.23 21.34 -7.03
N CYS A 355 16.94 21.48 -8.33
CA CYS A 355 16.87 22.77 -9.00
C CYS A 355 15.72 23.65 -8.49
N ALA A 356 14.51 23.07 -8.34
CA ALA A 356 13.33 23.81 -7.92
C ALA A 356 13.47 24.39 -6.51
N VAL A 357 13.96 23.58 -5.58
CA VAL A 357 14.21 24.02 -4.20
C VAL A 357 15.31 25.07 -4.12
N SER A 358 16.38 24.89 -4.93
CA SER A 358 17.48 25.85 -5.00
C SER A 358 17.06 27.16 -5.63
N PHE A 359 16.23 27.13 -6.66
CA PHE A 359 15.66 28.30 -7.31
C PHE A 359 14.85 29.17 -6.33
N ALA A 360 14.01 28.54 -5.50
CA ALA A 360 13.26 29.25 -4.47
C ALA A 360 14.18 29.98 -3.45
N SER A 361 15.28 29.33 -3.07
CA SER A 361 16.30 29.95 -2.20
C SER A 361 17.02 31.11 -2.90
N LEU A 362 17.29 30.95 -4.18
CA LEU A 362 18.05 31.89 -4.99
C LEU A 362 17.28 33.19 -5.28
N ILE A 363 15.98 33.13 -5.51
CA ILE A 363 15.11 34.31 -5.67
C ILE A 363 15.21 35.23 -4.46
N ARG A 364 15.27 34.69 -3.25
CA ARG A 364 15.45 35.50 -2.03
C ARG A 364 16.82 36.16 -1.98
N THR A 365 17.86 35.42 -2.34
CA THR A 365 19.26 35.88 -2.30
C THR A 365 19.55 36.91 -3.38
N SER A 366 18.96 36.77 -4.57
CA SER A 366 19.17 37.73 -5.67
C SER A 366 18.60 39.12 -5.40
N LYS A 367 17.63 39.24 -4.49
CA LYS A 367 17.05 40.52 -4.05
C LYS A 367 17.90 41.27 -3.04
N MET A 368 18.92 40.62 -2.44
CA MET A 368 19.81 41.27 -1.49
C MET A 368 20.79 42.23 -2.19
N PRO A 369 21.02 43.45 -1.63
CA PRO A 369 22.02 44.36 -2.15
C PRO A 369 23.44 43.80 -2.00
N VAL A 370 24.33 44.08 -2.96
CA VAL A 370 25.69 43.53 -2.97
C VAL A 370 26.48 43.89 -1.71
N LYS A 371 26.21 45.06 -1.15
CA LYS A 371 26.81 45.54 0.10
C LYS A 371 26.50 44.56 1.25
N ASP A 372 25.24 44.15 1.40
CA ASP A 372 24.81 43.24 2.48
C ASP A 372 25.33 41.82 2.25
N ILE A 373 25.55 41.45 1.00
CA ILE A 373 26.14 40.17 0.64
C ILE A 373 27.63 40.11 1.04
N ILE A 374 28.38 41.14 0.83
CA ILE A 374 29.84 41.19 1.07
C ILE A 374 30.14 41.51 2.54
N PHE A 375 29.41 42.46 3.14
CA PHE A 375 29.68 42.99 4.48
C PHE A 375 28.69 42.54 5.55
N GLY A 376 27.58 41.96 5.16
CA GLY A 376 26.47 41.57 6.07
C GLY A 376 26.68 40.27 6.87
N GLY A 377 27.88 39.68 6.79
CA GLY A 377 28.19 38.41 7.48
C GLY A 377 28.50 38.52 8.97
N LYS A 378 28.40 39.70 9.59
CA LYS A 378 28.71 39.88 11.03
C LYS A 378 27.47 39.68 11.91
N ASP A 379 27.49 38.61 12.67
CA ASP A 379 26.94 38.41 14.02
C ASP A 379 25.50 38.87 14.32
N ASN A 380 24.57 38.61 13.43
CA ASN A 380 23.17 38.78 13.82
C ASN A 380 22.67 37.51 14.53
N VAL A 381 22.37 37.67 15.84
CA VAL A 381 21.59 36.73 16.61
C VAL A 381 20.34 36.36 15.79
N TYR A 382 20.18 35.07 15.53
CA TYR A 382 19.03 34.59 14.75
C TYR A 382 17.73 35.00 15.44
N GLN A 383 16.98 35.83 14.80
CA GLN A 383 15.63 36.18 15.25
C GLN A 383 14.61 35.55 14.31
N PRO A 384 13.83 34.59 14.80
CA PRO A 384 12.78 33.98 14.00
C PRO A 384 11.74 35.03 13.62
N SER A 385 11.36 35.09 12.36
CA SER A 385 10.36 36.02 11.87
C SER A 385 9.01 35.76 12.54
N VAL A 386 8.36 36.78 13.04
CA VAL A 386 7.01 36.66 13.58
C VAL A 386 6.04 36.21 12.48
N SER A 387 6.24 36.66 11.25
CA SER A 387 5.45 36.25 10.09
C SER A 387 5.55 34.73 9.84
N GLY A 388 6.75 34.12 10.00
CA GLY A 388 6.93 32.69 9.88
C GLY A 388 6.13 31.89 10.91
N ALA A 389 6.11 32.34 12.16
CA ALA A 389 5.31 31.69 13.20
C ALA A 389 3.79 31.84 12.95
N VAL A 390 3.36 33.04 12.52
CA VAL A 390 1.94 33.28 12.17
C VAL A 390 1.52 32.43 10.98
N THR A 391 2.30 32.36 9.92
CA THR A 391 2.00 31.46 8.78
C THR A 391 1.99 30.02 9.20
N GLY A 392 2.90 29.58 10.09
CA GLY A 392 2.91 28.23 10.63
C GLY A 392 1.63 27.91 11.43
N THR A 393 1.16 28.83 12.27
CA THR A 393 -0.10 28.67 13.01
C THR A 393 -1.29 28.60 12.06
N ILE A 394 -1.32 29.41 11.01
CA ILE A 394 -2.36 29.36 9.97
C ILE A 394 -2.34 27.99 9.27
N CYS A 395 -1.16 27.47 8.91
CA CYS A 395 -1.02 26.16 8.29
C CYS A 395 -1.56 25.03 9.20
N ILE A 396 -1.28 25.07 10.50
CA ILE A 396 -1.83 24.11 11.48
C ILE A 396 -3.35 24.22 11.54
N PHE A 397 -3.88 25.45 11.57
CA PHE A 397 -5.33 25.68 11.61
C PHE A 397 -6.02 25.17 10.33
N VAL A 398 -5.44 25.41 9.17
CA VAL A 398 -5.92 24.87 7.89
C VAL A 398 -5.91 23.35 7.91
N ALA A 399 -4.85 22.72 8.43
CA ALA A 399 -4.77 21.27 8.56
C ALA A 399 -5.91 20.71 9.45
N VAL A 400 -6.20 21.37 10.56
CA VAL A 400 -7.31 20.99 11.45
C VAL A 400 -8.67 21.13 10.74
N ILE A 401 -8.90 22.19 9.99
CA ILE A 401 -10.13 22.38 9.21
C ILE A 401 -10.29 21.27 8.15
N LEU A 402 -9.21 20.97 7.41
CA LEU A 402 -9.23 19.92 6.39
C LEU A 402 -9.48 18.55 7.00
N PHE A 403 -8.95 18.31 8.20
CA PHE A 403 -9.22 17.09 8.96
C PHE A 403 -10.67 16.99 9.39
N MET A 404 -11.23 18.04 9.98
CA MET A 404 -12.63 18.05 10.47
C MET A 404 -13.66 17.94 9.33
N GLY A 405 -13.33 18.48 8.14
CA GLY A 405 -14.24 18.49 6.99
C GLY A 405 -14.32 17.19 6.20
N SER A 406 -13.40 16.24 6.41
CA SER A 406 -13.37 14.94 5.69
C SER A 406 -13.55 15.05 4.16
N PHE A 407 -12.89 16.01 3.52
CA PHE A 407 -13.10 16.37 2.11
C PHE A 407 -12.51 15.37 1.10
N GLY A 408 -12.03 14.21 1.53
CA GLY A 408 -11.45 13.16 0.68
C GLY A 408 -9.91 13.17 0.63
N PHE A 409 -9.36 12.37 -0.29
CA PHE A 409 -7.92 12.05 -0.34
C PHE A 409 -7.00 13.26 -0.53
N ILE A 410 -7.22 14.07 -1.57
CA ILE A 410 -6.31 15.19 -1.92
C ILE A 410 -6.28 16.24 -0.80
N PRO A 411 -7.40 16.72 -0.26
CA PRO A 411 -7.38 17.65 0.88
C PRO A 411 -6.72 17.08 2.14
N SER A 412 -6.90 15.80 2.44
CA SER A 412 -6.27 15.17 3.61
C SER A 412 -4.74 15.13 3.46
N LEU A 413 -4.23 14.84 2.27
CA LEU A 413 -2.81 14.87 1.96
C LEU A 413 -2.23 16.29 2.09
N PHE A 414 -2.96 17.30 1.60
CA PHE A 414 -2.60 18.71 1.81
C PHE A 414 -2.64 19.08 3.30
N GLY A 415 -3.59 18.54 4.06
CA GLY A 415 -3.68 18.70 5.51
C GLY A 415 -2.43 18.19 6.22
N LEU A 416 -1.96 17.00 5.85
CA LEU A 416 -0.72 16.42 6.38
C LEU A 416 0.49 17.33 6.09
N ALA A 417 0.65 17.74 4.84
CA ALA A 417 1.73 18.62 4.44
C ALA A 417 1.67 19.97 5.17
N ALA A 418 0.49 20.57 5.29
CA ALA A 418 0.27 21.83 5.99
C ALA A 418 0.58 21.69 7.48
N PHE A 419 0.18 20.59 8.13
CA PHE A 419 0.42 20.36 9.56
C PHE A 419 1.92 20.26 9.86
N VAL A 420 2.65 19.41 9.15
CA VAL A 420 4.10 19.25 9.35
C VAL A 420 4.85 20.53 9.02
N THR A 421 4.50 21.20 7.92
CA THR A 421 5.08 22.50 7.56
C THR A 421 4.78 23.54 8.63
N GLY A 422 3.57 23.56 9.15
CA GLY A 422 3.14 24.46 10.21
C GLY A 422 3.98 24.31 11.47
N ILE A 423 4.16 23.08 11.96
CA ILE A 423 5.01 22.80 13.12
C ILE A 423 6.45 23.24 12.87
N CYS A 424 7.00 22.90 11.70
CA CYS A 424 8.36 23.28 11.32
C CYS A 424 8.56 24.81 11.24
N LEU A 425 7.51 25.58 10.91
CA LEU A 425 7.57 27.05 10.88
C LEU A 425 7.40 27.69 12.26
N VAL A 426 6.66 27.06 13.18
CA VAL A 426 6.47 27.51 14.56
C VAL A 426 7.67 27.18 15.43
N LEU A 427 8.35 26.07 15.17
CA LEU A 427 9.46 25.55 15.96
C LEU A 427 10.61 26.54 16.24
N PRO A 428 11.07 27.36 15.28
CA PRO A 428 12.11 28.36 15.55
C PRO A 428 11.72 29.35 16.66
N LYS A 429 10.45 29.75 16.70
CA LYS A 429 9.91 30.64 17.73
C LYS A 429 9.85 29.95 19.08
N LEU A 430 9.44 28.68 19.10
CA LEU A 430 9.41 27.86 20.30
C LEU A 430 10.82 27.69 20.88
N MET A 431 11.82 27.40 20.04
CA MET A 431 13.20 27.30 20.49
C MET A 431 13.74 28.60 21.09
N THR A 432 13.45 29.76 20.50
CA THR A 432 13.84 31.05 21.11
C THR A 432 13.11 31.31 22.41
N ALA A 433 11.85 30.92 22.55
CA ALA A 433 11.10 31.04 23.80
C ALA A 433 11.68 30.13 24.91
N VAL A 434 12.03 28.88 24.56
CA VAL A 434 12.71 27.94 25.50
C VAL A 434 14.07 28.46 25.91
N SER A 435 14.86 28.98 24.97
CA SER A 435 16.15 29.64 25.26
C SER A 435 15.99 30.84 26.22
N ALA A 436 15.03 31.72 25.97
CA ALA A 436 14.73 32.87 26.82
C ALA A 436 14.22 32.46 28.22
N PHE A 437 13.40 31.42 28.30
CA PHE A 437 12.93 30.85 29.57
C PHE A 437 14.07 30.28 30.40
N THR A 438 14.97 29.52 29.79
CA THR A 438 16.15 28.96 30.45
C THR A 438 17.10 30.06 30.91
N ALA A 439 17.29 31.11 30.13
CA ALA A 439 18.09 32.28 30.51
C ALA A 439 17.55 32.97 31.78
N LYS A 440 16.21 33.07 31.88
CA LYS A 440 15.55 33.77 32.98
C LYS A 440 15.52 32.95 34.28
N HIS A 441 15.30 31.64 34.20
CA HIS A 441 15.02 30.82 35.41
C HIS A 441 16.21 30.09 35.97
N THR A 442 17.37 30.01 35.26
CA THR A 442 18.57 29.31 35.69
C THR A 442 19.65 30.23 36.27
N TYR A 443 19.27 31.27 37.02
CA TYR A 443 20.26 32.15 37.65
C TYR A 443 21.00 31.41 38.80
N GLY A 444 22.35 31.36 38.76
CA GLY A 444 23.14 30.74 39.80
C GLY A 444 23.30 29.23 39.69
N GLY A 445 23.04 28.64 38.50
CA GLY A 445 22.96 27.21 38.32
C GLY A 445 24.29 26.43 38.43
N ARG A 446 24.19 25.19 38.91
CA ARG A 446 25.24 24.20 39.10
C ARG A 446 25.96 23.76 37.83
N PHE A 447 25.40 24.11 36.61
CA PHE A 447 25.88 23.70 35.30
C PHE A 447 25.99 24.85 34.30
N PRO A 448 27.00 25.70 34.38
CA PRO A 448 27.11 26.90 33.54
C PRO A 448 27.27 26.59 32.05
N VAL A 449 27.98 25.51 31.69
CA VAL A 449 28.19 25.08 30.29
C VAL A 449 26.87 24.64 29.63
N MET A 450 26.04 23.90 30.37
CA MET A 450 24.74 23.47 29.86
C MET A 450 23.79 24.65 29.65
N ARG A 451 23.76 25.59 30.57
CA ARG A 451 22.99 26.84 30.43
C ARG A 451 23.40 27.63 29.21
N PHE A 452 24.70 27.80 29.01
CA PHE A 452 25.24 28.51 27.86
C PHE A 452 24.85 27.80 26.54
N ALA A 453 24.96 26.49 26.48
CA ALA A 453 24.55 25.68 25.35
C ALA A 453 23.04 25.85 25.00
N LEU A 454 22.17 25.78 26.03
CA LEU A 454 20.72 25.94 25.86
C LEU A 454 20.33 27.35 25.36
N ILE A 455 21.00 28.39 25.86
CA ILE A 455 20.79 29.75 25.40
C ILE A 455 21.25 29.90 23.94
N GLN A 456 22.42 29.37 23.61
CA GLN A 456 22.95 29.42 22.25
C GLN A 456 22.12 28.63 21.25
N SER A 457 21.54 27.50 21.63
CA SER A 457 20.73 26.67 20.72
C SER A 457 19.54 27.41 20.13
N GLY A 458 18.89 28.31 20.87
CA GLY A 458 17.80 29.15 20.36
C GLY A 458 18.24 30.39 19.56
N THR A 459 19.50 30.80 19.70
CA THR A 459 20.04 32.01 19.03
C THR A 459 20.87 31.71 17.79
N LYS A 460 21.27 30.48 17.58
CA LYS A 460 22.06 30.03 16.42
C LYS A 460 21.21 29.39 15.33
N LYS A 461 21.29 29.98 14.14
CA LYS A 461 20.48 29.53 12.98
C LYS A 461 20.72 28.07 12.63
N THR A 462 21.95 27.57 12.74
CA THR A 462 22.29 26.18 12.41
C THR A 462 21.68 25.17 13.38
N ALA A 463 21.67 25.46 14.68
CA ALA A 463 21.03 24.61 15.69
C ALA A 463 19.50 24.56 15.46
N VAL A 464 18.89 25.74 15.24
CA VAL A 464 17.45 25.83 14.98
C VAL A 464 17.07 25.08 13.70
N MET A 465 17.81 25.25 12.61
CA MET A 465 17.54 24.54 11.35
C MET A 465 17.76 23.04 11.47
N GLY A 466 18.76 22.59 12.21
CA GLY A 466 18.98 21.17 12.53
C GLY A 466 17.80 20.56 13.29
N THR A 467 17.25 21.29 14.26
CA THR A 467 16.07 20.84 15.01
C THR A 467 14.82 20.78 14.13
N VAL A 468 14.64 21.75 13.22
CA VAL A 468 13.50 21.73 12.26
C VAL A 468 13.57 20.51 11.35
N ILE A 469 14.73 20.18 10.80
CA ILE A 469 14.91 18.98 9.98
C ILE A 469 14.62 17.73 10.80
N CYS A 470 15.23 17.63 11.96
CA CYS A 470 15.04 16.48 12.84
C CYS A 470 13.56 16.28 13.20
N THR A 471 12.83 17.38 13.46
CA THR A 471 11.40 17.33 13.75
C THR A 471 10.59 16.79 12.55
N ALA A 472 10.84 17.29 11.35
CA ALA A 472 10.15 16.83 10.15
C ALA A 472 10.40 15.33 9.92
N VAL A 473 11.66 14.90 10.06
CA VAL A 473 12.03 13.51 9.85
C VAL A 473 11.45 12.61 10.95
N VAL A 474 11.55 13.00 12.23
CA VAL A 474 10.96 12.23 13.35
C VAL A 474 9.46 12.06 13.15
N MET A 475 8.74 13.13 12.80
CA MET A 475 7.30 13.05 12.56
C MET A 475 6.94 12.06 11.47
N MET A 476 7.65 12.06 10.35
CA MET A 476 7.35 11.19 9.22
C MET A 476 7.78 9.75 9.47
N THR A 477 9.00 9.52 9.93
CA THR A 477 9.52 8.15 10.13
C THR A 477 8.83 7.42 11.27
N ALA A 478 8.52 8.11 12.37
CA ALA A 478 7.79 7.49 13.47
C ALA A 478 6.33 7.18 13.08
N SER A 479 5.72 8.01 12.23
CA SER A 479 4.37 7.72 11.71
C SER A 479 4.38 6.54 10.74
N LEU A 480 5.40 6.41 9.88
CA LEU A 480 5.58 5.23 9.03
C LEU A 480 5.82 3.95 9.85
N TYR A 481 6.62 4.03 10.92
CA TYR A 481 6.84 2.91 11.82
C TYR A 481 5.54 2.45 12.50
N ILE A 482 4.73 3.40 13.02
CA ILE A 482 3.44 3.05 13.63
C ILE A 482 2.49 2.45 12.58
N LEU A 483 2.48 2.97 11.37
CA LEU A 483 1.67 2.42 10.28
C LEU A 483 2.10 0.99 9.93
N SER A 484 3.41 0.72 9.88
CA SER A 484 3.97 -0.63 9.68
C SER A 484 3.51 -1.60 10.78
N ARG A 485 3.67 -1.21 12.05
CA ARG A 485 3.23 -2.05 13.19
C ARG A 485 1.71 -2.23 13.24
N SER A 486 0.96 -1.23 12.83
CA SER A 486 -0.51 -1.34 12.74
C SER A 486 -0.94 -2.30 11.63
N ALA A 487 -0.27 -2.27 10.49
CA ALA A 487 -0.51 -3.21 9.40
C ALA A 487 -0.17 -4.66 9.83
N GLU A 488 0.99 -4.87 10.46
CA GLU A 488 1.35 -6.17 11.03
C GLU A 488 0.31 -6.65 12.07
N GLY A 489 -0.13 -5.73 12.95
CA GLY A 489 -1.17 -6.02 13.95
C GLY A 489 -2.50 -6.45 13.34
N LEU A 490 -2.87 -5.90 12.18
CA LEU A 490 -4.09 -6.29 11.47
C LEU A 490 -4.04 -7.76 11.03
N TYR A 491 -2.93 -8.20 10.45
CA TYR A 491 -2.77 -9.55 9.96
C TYR A 491 -2.44 -10.58 11.06
N SER A 492 -1.92 -10.13 12.19
CA SER A 492 -1.59 -11.01 13.32
C SER A 492 -2.79 -11.42 14.17
N VAL A 493 -3.99 -10.82 13.96
CA VAL A 493 -5.19 -11.16 14.71
C VAL A 493 -5.67 -12.55 14.33
N ARG A 494 -5.70 -13.45 15.30
CA ARG A 494 -6.17 -14.82 15.16
C ARG A 494 -7.68 -14.87 15.47
N ASN A 495 -8.50 -14.67 14.43
CA ASN A 495 -9.96 -14.65 14.55
C ASN A 495 -10.57 -16.02 14.76
N PHE A 496 -9.93 -17.05 14.23
CA PHE A 496 -10.37 -18.43 14.34
C PHE A 496 -9.62 -19.13 15.47
N ASN A 497 -10.39 -19.74 16.38
CA ASN A 497 -9.88 -20.55 17.48
C ASN A 497 -10.20 -22.03 17.18
N CYS A 498 -9.68 -22.52 16.07
CA CYS A 498 -9.85 -23.87 15.55
C CYS A 498 -8.49 -24.46 15.17
N ASP A 499 -8.42 -25.75 14.91
CA ASP A 499 -7.22 -26.41 14.44
C ASP A 499 -7.16 -26.48 12.90
N ALA A 500 -8.34 -26.54 12.25
CA ALA A 500 -8.44 -26.47 10.80
C ALA A 500 -9.70 -25.75 10.34
N LEU A 501 -9.62 -25.24 9.10
CA LEU A 501 -10.70 -24.60 8.36
C LEU A 501 -11.01 -25.45 7.13
N ILE A 502 -12.27 -25.66 6.87
CA ILE A 502 -12.73 -26.40 5.71
C ILE A 502 -13.63 -25.48 4.91
N THR A 503 -13.23 -25.18 3.70
CA THR A 503 -13.93 -24.27 2.78
C THR A 503 -14.42 -25.04 1.56
N ASN A 504 -15.09 -24.36 0.64
CA ASN A 504 -15.68 -24.97 -0.55
C ASN A 504 -16.62 -26.13 -0.21
N LEU A 505 -17.47 -25.94 0.81
CA LEU A 505 -18.47 -26.89 1.24
C LEU A 505 -19.56 -27.02 0.16
N SER A 506 -19.99 -28.24 -0.12
CA SER A 506 -21.10 -28.47 -1.05
C SER A 506 -22.44 -28.03 -0.44
N GLU A 507 -23.44 -27.75 -1.28
CA GLU A 507 -24.80 -27.33 -0.90
C GLU A 507 -25.52 -28.26 0.08
N ARG A 508 -25.13 -29.52 0.12
CA ARG A 508 -25.60 -30.50 1.11
C ARG A 508 -24.38 -30.98 1.88
N SER A 509 -23.91 -30.18 2.83
CA SER A 509 -22.70 -30.50 3.57
C SER A 509 -23.00 -31.61 4.58
N GLU A 510 -22.77 -32.85 4.16
CA GLU A 510 -22.69 -34.01 5.06
C GLU A 510 -21.36 -34.06 5.83
N TYR A 511 -20.46 -33.08 5.59
CA TYR A 511 -19.16 -32.96 6.26
C TYR A 511 -19.28 -32.89 7.78
N TYR A 512 -20.41 -32.38 8.28
CA TYR A 512 -20.65 -32.33 9.73
C TYR A 512 -20.65 -33.72 10.37
N ASP A 513 -21.21 -34.71 9.68
CA ASP A 513 -21.30 -36.08 10.18
C ASP A 513 -20.07 -36.93 9.82
N ILE A 514 -19.40 -36.61 8.73
CA ILE A 514 -18.27 -37.41 8.21
C ILE A 514 -16.98 -37.13 8.97
N ILE A 515 -16.71 -35.86 9.32
CA ILE A 515 -15.47 -35.45 9.96
C ILE A 515 -15.50 -35.80 11.43
N SER A 516 -14.53 -36.58 11.86
CA SER A 516 -14.31 -36.90 13.28
C SER A 516 -13.54 -35.77 13.94
N ALA A 517 -14.25 -34.83 14.55
CA ALA A 517 -13.66 -33.69 15.27
C ALA A 517 -14.27 -33.60 16.68
N ASP A 518 -13.48 -33.03 17.61
CA ASP A 518 -13.90 -32.83 19.00
C ASP A 518 -14.98 -31.75 19.10
N SER A 519 -14.91 -30.75 18.26
CA SER A 519 -15.92 -29.70 18.11
C SER A 519 -15.93 -29.13 16.69
N LYS A 520 -17.10 -28.68 16.25
CA LYS A 520 -17.40 -28.25 14.89
C LYS A 520 -18.34 -27.06 14.92
N GLU A 521 -18.07 -26.03 14.11
CA GLU A 521 -18.94 -24.87 13.93
C GLU A 521 -19.01 -24.48 12.47
N TYR A 522 -20.20 -24.14 11.98
CA TYR A 522 -20.42 -23.64 10.64
C TYR A 522 -20.40 -22.11 10.62
N ILE A 523 -19.78 -21.53 9.61
CA ILE A 523 -19.86 -20.10 9.32
C ILE A 523 -20.65 -19.92 8.02
N TYR A 524 -21.59 -19.01 8.07
CA TYR A 524 -22.46 -18.66 6.96
C TYR A 524 -22.11 -17.27 6.47
N THR A 525 -21.61 -17.15 5.23
CA THR A 525 -21.26 -15.88 4.62
C THR A 525 -21.70 -15.84 3.16
N ALA A 526 -22.16 -14.67 2.72
CA ALA A 526 -22.46 -14.39 1.34
C ALA A 526 -21.92 -13.02 0.97
N ALA A 527 -21.27 -12.89 -0.19
CA ALA A 527 -20.80 -11.61 -0.70
C ALA A 527 -21.73 -11.13 -1.81
N GLU A 528 -22.29 -9.96 -1.66
CA GLU A 528 -23.28 -9.41 -2.59
C GLU A 528 -23.04 -7.93 -2.88
N THR A 529 -23.35 -7.53 -4.11
CA THR A 529 -23.47 -6.10 -4.44
C THR A 529 -24.97 -5.75 -4.35
N THR A 530 -25.31 -5.04 -3.30
CA THR A 530 -26.69 -4.73 -2.95
C THR A 530 -26.91 -3.23 -2.81
N GLU A 531 -28.17 -2.82 -2.78
CA GLU A 531 -28.57 -1.46 -2.48
C GLU A 531 -28.85 -1.31 -0.98
N LEU A 532 -28.04 -0.49 -0.32
CA LEU A 532 -28.19 -0.15 1.09
C LEU A 532 -28.54 1.34 1.20
N ASN A 533 -29.74 1.64 1.68
CA ASN A 533 -30.25 3.02 1.77
C ASN A 533 -30.09 3.83 0.46
N GLY A 534 -30.41 3.23 -0.69
CA GLY A 534 -30.32 3.90 -1.99
C GLY A 534 -28.92 4.06 -2.58
N ARG A 535 -27.90 3.38 -2.01
CA ARG A 535 -26.54 3.36 -2.52
C ARG A 535 -26.10 1.94 -2.81
N GLN A 536 -25.62 1.70 -4.01
CA GLN A 536 -25.00 0.42 -4.35
C GLN A 536 -23.68 0.25 -3.56
N THR A 537 -23.59 -0.85 -2.83
CA THR A 537 -22.45 -1.18 -1.98
C THR A 537 -22.23 -2.69 -2.03
N SER A 538 -20.98 -3.11 -2.14
CA SER A 538 -20.62 -4.51 -1.94
C SER A 538 -20.64 -4.80 -0.45
N VAL A 539 -21.35 -5.83 -0.03
CA VAL A 539 -21.58 -6.17 1.38
C VAL A 539 -21.27 -7.66 1.58
N SER A 540 -20.49 -7.95 2.62
CA SER A 540 -20.28 -9.31 3.10
C SER A 540 -21.31 -9.61 4.19
N ILE A 541 -22.29 -10.46 3.91
CA ILE A 541 -23.39 -10.77 4.80
C ILE A 541 -23.06 -12.01 5.62
N PHE A 542 -23.14 -11.92 6.93
CA PHE A 542 -22.88 -13.00 7.87
C PHE A 542 -24.17 -13.44 8.56
N GLY A 543 -24.45 -14.73 8.53
CA GLY A 543 -25.50 -15.34 9.36
C GLY A 543 -24.99 -15.59 10.78
N TYR A 544 -25.50 -14.81 11.73
CA TYR A 544 -25.01 -14.82 13.11
C TYR A 544 -25.59 -15.93 13.95
N HIS A 545 -24.68 -16.69 14.54
CA HIS A 545 -24.90 -17.47 15.74
C HIS A 545 -23.69 -17.30 16.66
N ARG A 546 -23.87 -17.43 17.94
CA ARG A 546 -22.76 -17.33 18.90
C ARG A 546 -21.77 -18.45 18.66
N SER A 547 -20.55 -18.10 18.30
CA SER A 547 -19.46 -19.02 18.03
C SER A 547 -18.37 -18.91 19.08
N GLU A 548 -17.81 -20.04 19.53
CA GLU A 548 -16.62 -20.07 20.36
C GLU A 548 -15.35 -20.13 19.50
N MET A 549 -15.46 -20.62 18.29
CA MET A 549 -14.35 -20.75 17.37
C MET A 549 -14.12 -19.52 16.54
N PHE A 550 -15.15 -18.73 16.23
CA PHE A 550 -15.04 -17.48 15.50
C PHE A 550 -15.11 -16.28 16.43
N LYS A 551 -13.95 -15.69 16.72
CA LYS A 551 -13.81 -14.56 17.66
C LYS A 551 -14.24 -13.23 17.05
N GLY A 552 -14.30 -13.10 15.75
CA GLY A 552 -14.55 -11.84 15.04
C GLY A 552 -15.87 -11.16 15.40
N LEU A 553 -16.88 -11.93 15.84
CA LEU A 553 -18.22 -11.44 16.19
C LEU A 553 -18.53 -11.49 17.70
N ARG A 554 -17.54 -11.63 18.57
CA ARG A 554 -17.74 -11.76 20.03
C ARG A 554 -18.43 -10.60 20.69
N ASP A 555 -18.28 -9.40 20.14
CA ASP A 555 -18.84 -8.18 20.71
C ASP A 555 -20.34 -8.03 20.47
N LEU A 556 -20.95 -8.91 19.70
CA LEU A 556 -22.39 -8.92 19.48
C LEU A 556 -23.15 -9.55 20.67
N PRO A 557 -24.41 -9.20 20.87
CA PRO A 557 -25.27 -9.83 21.86
C PRO A 557 -25.41 -11.34 21.62
N GLU A 558 -25.90 -12.10 22.59
CA GLU A 558 -26.01 -13.59 22.48
C GLU A 558 -26.86 -14.03 21.31
N SER A 559 -27.84 -13.24 20.92
CA SER A 559 -28.69 -13.47 19.73
C SER A 559 -29.06 -12.14 19.11
N LEU A 560 -29.15 -12.12 17.76
CA LEU A 560 -29.72 -11.03 16.99
C LEU A 560 -31.19 -11.36 16.68
N GLY A 561 -32.08 -10.40 16.81
CA GLY A 561 -33.46 -10.52 16.36
C GLY A 561 -33.52 -10.63 14.82
N ASN A 562 -34.63 -11.19 14.29
CA ASN A 562 -34.78 -11.33 12.84
C ASN A 562 -34.88 -9.99 12.10
N ASP A 563 -35.26 -8.93 12.81
CA ASP A 563 -35.35 -7.57 12.28
C ASP A 563 -34.14 -6.69 12.68
N GLU A 564 -33.07 -7.29 13.20
CA GLU A 564 -31.88 -6.60 13.67
C GLU A 564 -30.70 -6.87 12.75
N ILE A 565 -29.87 -5.83 12.57
CA ILE A 565 -28.64 -5.90 11.78
C ILE A 565 -27.48 -5.22 12.52
N ALA A 566 -26.34 -5.86 12.53
CA ALA A 566 -25.11 -5.22 12.95
C ALA A 566 -24.26 -4.92 11.69
N LEU A 567 -23.82 -3.70 11.56
CA LEU A 567 -23.06 -3.22 10.40
C LEU A 567 -21.64 -2.86 10.79
N ASP A 568 -20.72 -2.94 9.84
CA ASP A 568 -19.38 -2.42 10.08
C ASP A 568 -19.43 -0.93 10.43
N ARG A 569 -18.71 -0.54 11.48
CA ARG A 569 -18.71 0.82 12.04
C ARG A 569 -18.30 1.88 11.01
N GLN A 570 -17.47 1.52 10.07
CA GLN A 570 -17.01 2.43 9.02
C GLN A 570 -18.03 2.53 7.90
N MET A 571 -18.67 1.43 7.55
CA MET A 571 -19.79 1.42 6.63
C MET A 571 -20.93 2.29 7.17
N MET A 572 -21.22 2.20 8.47
CA MET A 572 -22.19 3.06 9.14
C MET A 572 -21.82 4.55 8.98
N LYS A 573 -20.57 4.92 9.25
CA LYS A 573 -20.10 6.30 9.06
C LYS A 573 -20.21 6.77 7.61
N ARG A 574 -19.80 5.93 6.66
CA ARG A 574 -19.82 6.24 5.23
C ARG A 574 -21.22 6.45 4.67
N LEU A 575 -22.18 5.67 5.17
CA LEU A 575 -23.59 5.73 4.80
C LEU A 575 -24.41 6.65 5.69
N ALA A 576 -23.80 7.28 6.71
CA ALA A 576 -24.46 8.11 7.73
C ALA A 576 -25.59 7.37 8.46
N ILE A 577 -25.37 6.10 8.82
CA ILE A 577 -26.28 5.26 9.57
C ILE A 577 -25.87 5.29 11.05
N HIS A 578 -26.86 5.44 11.94
CA HIS A 578 -26.66 5.43 13.40
C HIS A 578 -27.33 4.21 14.03
N GLU A 579 -26.90 3.86 15.22
CA GLU A 579 -27.58 2.82 16.01
C GLU A 579 -29.03 3.23 16.27
N GLY A 580 -29.97 2.33 15.96
CA GLY A 580 -31.40 2.58 16.03
C GLY A 580 -32.05 3.00 14.71
N ASP A 581 -31.28 3.31 13.67
CA ASP A 581 -31.82 3.65 12.35
C ASP A 581 -32.40 2.43 11.65
N SER A 582 -33.40 2.67 10.83
CA SER A 582 -33.98 1.66 9.94
C SER A 582 -33.15 1.55 8.66
N VAL A 583 -32.71 0.36 8.33
CA VAL A 583 -31.83 0.05 7.19
C VAL A 583 -32.54 -0.92 6.26
N THR A 584 -32.66 -0.54 5.00
CA THR A 584 -33.25 -1.40 3.97
C THR A 584 -32.14 -2.05 3.16
N LEU A 585 -32.16 -3.37 3.07
CA LEU A 585 -31.21 -4.21 2.37
C LEU A 585 -31.94 -5.02 1.30
N THR A 586 -31.50 -4.93 0.06
CA THR A 586 -32.07 -5.69 -1.07
C THR A 586 -31.12 -6.79 -1.47
N LEU A 587 -31.47 -8.01 -1.18
CA LEU A 587 -30.71 -9.22 -1.37
C LEU A 587 -31.12 -9.92 -2.69
N LYS A 588 -30.13 -10.32 -3.49
CA LYS A 588 -30.37 -10.88 -4.85
C LYS A 588 -29.88 -12.32 -5.00
N HIS A 589 -29.24 -12.89 -4.00
CA HIS A 589 -28.59 -14.18 -4.13
C HIS A 589 -29.59 -15.31 -4.45
N ASP A 590 -29.33 -16.04 -5.55
CA ASP A 590 -30.06 -17.22 -6.04
C ASP A 590 -31.60 -17.14 -6.14
N THR A 591 -32.15 -15.98 -5.94
CA THR A 591 -33.59 -15.79 -6.10
C THR A 591 -33.93 -15.14 -7.44
N VAL A 592 -34.86 -15.69 -8.16
CA VAL A 592 -35.43 -15.12 -9.38
C VAL A 592 -36.02 -13.72 -9.11
N ARG A 593 -36.25 -13.40 -7.83
CA ARG A 593 -36.74 -12.09 -7.39
C ARG A 593 -35.91 -11.58 -6.22
N PRO A 594 -35.41 -10.35 -6.27
CA PRO A 594 -34.71 -9.75 -5.16
C PRO A 594 -35.62 -9.64 -3.93
N VAL A 595 -35.11 -9.99 -2.76
CA VAL A 595 -35.82 -9.89 -1.48
C VAL A 595 -35.37 -8.60 -0.80
N THR A 596 -36.30 -7.69 -0.53
CA THR A 596 -36.01 -6.47 0.22
C THR A 596 -36.45 -6.62 1.67
N LEU A 597 -35.51 -6.53 2.58
CA LEU A 597 -35.72 -6.64 4.03
C LEU A 597 -35.38 -5.31 4.70
N THR A 598 -36.10 -5.00 5.75
CA THR A 598 -35.87 -3.81 6.57
C THR A 598 -35.43 -4.24 7.96
N PHE A 599 -34.29 -3.72 8.38
CA PHE A 599 -33.67 -4.04 9.66
C PHE A 599 -33.50 -2.78 10.51
N THR A 600 -33.38 -2.98 11.82
CA THR A 600 -32.92 -1.93 12.75
C THR A 600 -31.43 -2.13 13.02
N ALA A 601 -30.62 -1.10 12.79
CA ALA A 601 -29.18 -1.12 13.08
C ALA A 601 -28.96 -1.14 14.60
N VAL A 602 -28.47 -2.25 15.13
CA VAL A 602 -28.34 -2.43 16.60
C VAL A 602 -26.96 -2.00 17.08
N LYS A 603 -25.90 -2.33 16.34
CA LYS A 603 -24.52 -2.10 16.79
C LYS A 603 -23.55 -1.99 15.64
N GLY A 604 -22.57 -1.08 15.80
CA GLY A 604 -21.41 -1.02 14.93
C GLY A 604 -20.33 -2.03 15.34
N ILE A 605 -19.91 -2.88 14.40
CA ILE A 605 -18.83 -3.87 14.59
C ILE A 605 -17.54 -3.40 13.91
N ASP A 606 -16.39 -3.90 14.34
CA ASP A 606 -15.11 -3.66 13.69
C ASP A 606 -14.73 -4.91 12.86
N SER A 607 -15.18 -4.95 11.61
CA SER A 607 -15.03 -6.13 10.74
C SER A 607 -13.67 -6.23 10.06
N VAL A 608 -12.83 -5.21 10.13
CA VAL A 608 -11.52 -5.14 9.44
C VAL A 608 -10.63 -6.36 9.67
N TYR A 609 -10.77 -7.01 10.79
CA TYR A 609 -9.96 -8.19 11.16
C TYR A 609 -10.38 -9.48 10.43
N PHE A 610 -11.56 -9.55 9.84
CA PHE A 610 -12.07 -10.71 9.09
C PHE A 610 -12.70 -10.33 7.75
N ASP A 611 -13.06 -9.08 7.55
CA ASP A 611 -13.43 -8.48 6.27
C ASP A 611 -12.64 -7.20 6.04
N GLN A 612 -11.55 -7.30 5.30
CA GLN A 612 -10.62 -6.18 5.05
C GLN A 612 -11.27 -5.00 4.33
N LYS A 613 -12.40 -5.23 3.63
CA LYS A 613 -13.16 -4.18 2.95
C LYS A 613 -14.04 -3.38 3.93
N CYS A 614 -14.18 -3.81 5.17
CA CYS A 614 -15.03 -3.21 6.21
C CYS A 614 -16.47 -3.00 5.71
N ASN A 615 -17.01 -4.02 5.07
CA ASN A 615 -18.35 -4.02 4.48
C ASN A 615 -19.23 -5.11 5.09
N ALA A 616 -18.87 -5.63 6.26
CA ALA A 616 -19.64 -6.70 6.89
C ALA A 616 -21.00 -6.21 7.40
N ALA A 617 -22.03 -6.97 7.07
CA ALA A 617 -23.38 -6.89 7.61
C ALA A 617 -23.72 -8.23 8.26
N VAL A 618 -24.11 -8.20 9.52
CA VAL A 618 -24.41 -9.38 10.31
C VAL A 618 -25.90 -9.40 10.62
N ILE A 619 -26.59 -10.45 10.18
CA ILE A 619 -28.03 -10.67 10.39
C ILE A 619 -28.24 -11.97 11.18
N SER A 620 -29.44 -12.19 11.72
CA SER A 620 -29.73 -13.45 12.39
C SER A 620 -29.54 -14.66 11.46
N LEU A 621 -29.11 -15.79 11.99
CA LEU A 621 -28.95 -17.02 11.21
C LEU A 621 -30.25 -17.47 10.56
N ASP A 622 -31.39 -17.32 11.25
CA ASP A 622 -32.70 -17.69 10.71
C ASP A 622 -33.06 -16.82 9.50
N THR A 623 -32.82 -15.52 9.57
CA THR A 623 -33.04 -14.63 8.45
C THR A 623 -32.06 -14.93 7.30
N TYR A 624 -30.80 -15.22 7.61
CA TYR A 624 -29.82 -15.62 6.59
C TYR A 624 -30.29 -16.87 5.84
N LYS A 625 -30.66 -17.92 6.54
CA LYS A 625 -31.11 -19.18 5.94
C LYS A 625 -32.42 -19.04 5.15
N SER A 626 -33.26 -18.10 5.50
CA SER A 626 -34.50 -17.84 4.76
C SER A 626 -34.26 -17.22 3.39
N VAL A 627 -33.13 -16.50 3.23
CA VAL A 627 -32.75 -15.80 2.00
C VAL A 627 -31.74 -16.62 1.17
N TYR A 628 -30.71 -17.15 1.83
CA TYR A 628 -29.57 -17.81 1.18
C TYR A 628 -29.61 -19.34 1.26
N HIS A 629 -30.71 -19.92 1.72
CA HIS A 629 -30.80 -21.34 2.03
C HIS A 629 -29.84 -21.78 3.16
N ASP A 630 -29.68 -23.05 3.37
CA ASP A 630 -28.91 -23.61 4.50
C ASP A 630 -27.48 -24.02 4.09
N TYR A 631 -26.79 -23.17 3.30
CA TYR A 631 -25.47 -23.48 2.81
C TYR A 631 -24.39 -22.72 3.58
N PRO A 632 -23.60 -23.41 4.44
CA PRO A 632 -22.46 -22.79 5.09
C PRO A 632 -21.30 -22.58 4.11
N SER A 633 -20.58 -21.49 4.26
CA SER A 633 -19.41 -21.17 3.46
C SER A 633 -18.13 -21.83 4.01
N MET A 634 -18.08 -22.07 5.32
CA MET A 634 -16.90 -22.59 6.00
C MET A 634 -17.31 -23.44 7.20
N LEU A 635 -16.53 -24.49 7.46
CA LEU A 635 -16.60 -25.31 8.68
C LEU A 635 -15.30 -25.13 9.47
N LEU A 636 -15.42 -24.72 10.71
CA LEU A 636 -14.34 -24.68 11.67
C LEU A 636 -14.32 -25.95 12.51
N VAL A 637 -13.16 -26.56 12.67
CA VAL A 637 -13.02 -27.83 13.39
C VAL A 637 -11.87 -27.81 14.39
N ARG A 638 -12.05 -28.55 15.50
CA ARG A 638 -10.98 -28.88 16.43
C ARG A 638 -10.81 -30.37 16.54
N GLY A 639 -9.55 -30.81 16.63
CA GLY A 639 -9.20 -32.21 16.79
C GLY A 639 -8.00 -32.63 15.96
N ASP A 640 -7.87 -33.91 15.68
CA ASP A 640 -6.74 -34.45 14.90
C ASP A 640 -6.82 -34.01 13.43
N THR A 641 -5.98 -33.04 13.06
CA THR A 641 -5.92 -32.45 11.70
C THR A 641 -5.52 -33.47 10.64
N GLU A 642 -4.64 -34.45 10.97
CA GLU A 642 -4.20 -35.46 10.02
C GLU A 642 -5.32 -36.45 9.69
N LEU A 643 -6.10 -36.84 10.70
CA LEU A 643 -7.27 -37.69 10.52
C LEU A 643 -8.33 -36.99 9.66
N MET A 644 -8.62 -35.72 9.97
CA MET A 644 -9.59 -34.90 9.22
C MET A 644 -9.16 -34.71 7.77
N HIS A 645 -7.89 -34.41 7.53
CA HIS A 645 -7.36 -34.25 6.18
C HIS A 645 -7.52 -35.53 5.36
N ARG A 646 -7.22 -36.70 5.94
CA ARG A 646 -7.41 -37.99 5.27
C ARG A 646 -8.88 -38.28 4.93
N GLN A 647 -9.81 -37.83 5.76
CA GLN A 647 -11.25 -37.99 5.52
C GLN A 647 -11.77 -37.11 4.36
N LEU A 648 -11.01 -36.11 3.97
CA LEU A 648 -11.37 -35.11 2.95
C LEU A 648 -10.58 -35.22 1.64
N ILE A 649 -9.58 -36.10 1.55
CA ILE A 649 -8.71 -36.25 0.37
C ILE A 649 -9.51 -36.41 -0.95
N ASP A 650 -10.65 -37.14 -0.90
CA ASP A 650 -11.45 -37.44 -2.09
C ASP A 650 -12.69 -36.53 -2.20
N LYS A 651 -12.75 -35.40 -1.49
CA LYS A 651 -13.92 -34.54 -1.42
C LYS A 651 -13.69 -33.14 -1.97
N SER A 652 -14.77 -32.42 -2.34
CA SER A 652 -14.69 -31.09 -2.94
C SER A 652 -14.25 -30.00 -1.98
N ALA A 653 -14.25 -30.31 -0.68
CA ALA A 653 -13.84 -29.35 0.33
C ALA A 653 -12.35 -29.13 0.33
N GLU A 654 -11.95 -27.90 0.45
CA GLU A 654 -10.58 -27.48 0.68
C GLU A 654 -10.30 -27.54 2.18
N PHE A 655 -9.29 -28.28 2.55
CA PHE A 655 -8.82 -28.40 3.92
C PHE A 655 -7.55 -27.58 4.11
N GLU A 656 -7.55 -26.69 5.08
CA GLU A 656 -6.39 -25.89 5.46
C GLU A 656 -6.26 -25.90 6.99
N THR A 657 -5.10 -26.23 7.52
CA THR A 657 -4.87 -26.07 8.95
C THR A 657 -4.89 -24.60 9.33
N ALA A 658 -5.27 -24.28 10.56
CA ALA A 658 -5.26 -22.89 11.02
C ALA A 658 -3.85 -22.28 10.95
N GLU A 659 -2.81 -23.09 11.13
CA GLU A 659 -1.41 -22.65 11.01
C GLU A 659 -1.06 -22.30 9.56
N GLU A 660 -1.44 -23.11 8.58
CA GLU A 660 -1.25 -22.82 7.15
C GLU A 660 -2.03 -21.59 6.70
N TYR A 661 -3.30 -21.47 7.12
CA TYR A 661 -4.12 -20.30 6.85
C TYR A 661 -3.44 -19.01 7.34
N TYR A 662 -2.97 -19.01 8.59
CA TYR A 662 -2.31 -17.85 9.15
C TYR A 662 -0.91 -17.61 8.57
N ALA A 663 -0.16 -18.67 8.23
CA ALA A 663 1.13 -18.52 7.55
C ALA A 663 0.97 -17.83 6.18
N ARG A 664 -0.06 -18.22 5.41
CA ARG A 664 -0.39 -17.58 4.14
C ARG A 664 -0.80 -16.10 4.31
N MET A 665 -1.55 -15.78 5.37
CA MET A 665 -1.91 -14.40 5.70
C MET A 665 -0.67 -13.58 6.13
N ASP A 666 0.22 -14.17 6.92
CA ASP A 666 1.45 -13.53 7.38
C ASP A 666 2.41 -13.25 6.20
N GLU A 667 2.59 -14.17 5.24
CA GLU A 667 3.38 -13.95 4.02
C GLU A 667 2.87 -12.74 3.21
N GLY A 668 1.57 -12.59 3.06
CA GLY A 668 0.95 -11.43 2.42
C GLY A 668 1.26 -10.13 3.17
N SER A 669 1.31 -10.17 4.50
CA SER A 669 1.58 -8.99 5.32
C SER A 669 3.05 -8.58 5.32
N GLU A 670 3.99 -9.54 5.34
CA GLU A 670 5.43 -9.29 5.37
C GLU A 670 5.90 -8.41 4.20
N SER A 671 5.27 -8.54 3.06
CA SER A 671 5.60 -7.74 1.87
C SER A 671 5.31 -6.25 2.08
N ILE A 672 4.17 -5.92 2.67
CA ILE A 672 3.74 -4.53 2.92
C ILE A 672 4.50 -3.95 4.11
N THR A 673 4.59 -4.68 5.22
CA THR A 673 5.28 -4.24 6.43
C THR A 673 6.78 -4.09 6.20
N GLY A 674 7.40 -5.02 5.46
CA GLY A 674 8.82 -4.96 5.10
C GLY A 674 9.17 -3.71 4.29
N LEU A 675 8.30 -3.26 3.39
CA LEU A 675 8.49 -2.01 2.66
C LEU A 675 8.40 -0.79 3.60
N LEU A 676 7.40 -0.74 4.47
CA LEU A 676 7.22 0.35 5.43
C LEU A 676 8.40 0.44 6.41
N ASP A 677 8.88 -0.70 6.91
CA ASP A 677 10.05 -0.79 7.77
C ASP A 677 11.33 -0.33 7.05
N ALA A 678 11.52 -0.76 5.80
CA ALA A 678 12.65 -0.29 4.98
C ALA A 678 12.63 1.23 4.79
N LEU A 679 11.46 1.81 4.52
CA LEU A 679 11.30 3.26 4.42
C LEU A 679 11.56 3.97 5.75
N ALA A 680 11.14 3.39 6.88
CA ALA A 680 11.44 3.93 8.21
C ALA A 680 12.96 3.90 8.49
N VAL A 681 13.65 2.82 8.15
CA VAL A 681 15.12 2.71 8.26
C VAL A 681 15.83 3.72 7.36
N ILE A 682 15.41 3.87 6.10
CA ILE A 682 15.92 4.89 5.18
C ILE A 682 15.71 6.28 5.78
N GLY A 683 14.56 6.53 6.38
CA GLY A 683 14.26 7.78 7.08
C GLY A 683 15.23 8.06 8.24
N ILE A 684 15.55 7.07 9.08
CA ILE A 684 16.53 7.20 10.16
C ILE A 684 17.92 7.54 9.57
N LEU A 685 18.35 6.83 8.53
CA LEU A 685 19.64 7.09 7.87
C LEU A 685 19.68 8.52 7.31
N LEU A 686 18.62 8.97 6.68
CA LEU A 686 18.51 10.34 6.17
C LEU A 686 18.54 11.38 7.30
N ALA A 687 17.89 11.08 8.46
CA ALA A 687 17.96 11.93 9.64
C ALA A 687 19.42 12.09 10.12
N VAL A 688 20.11 10.97 10.31
CA VAL A 688 21.50 10.94 10.79
C VAL A 688 22.40 11.71 9.82
N ILE A 689 22.29 11.43 8.52
CA ILE A 689 23.08 12.09 7.49
C ILE A 689 22.79 13.61 7.47
N SER A 690 21.51 13.99 7.54
CA SER A 690 21.08 15.38 7.48
C SER A 690 21.54 16.17 8.70
N VAL A 691 21.35 15.61 9.91
CA VAL A 691 21.79 16.26 11.15
C VAL A 691 23.31 16.31 11.24
N SER A 692 24.03 15.26 10.80
CA SER A 692 25.48 15.27 10.68
C SER A 692 25.97 16.40 9.79
N GLY A 693 25.34 16.57 8.63
CA GLY A 693 25.64 17.66 7.71
C GLY A 693 25.42 19.05 8.34
N GLN A 694 24.31 19.23 9.06
CA GLN A 694 24.01 20.48 9.78
C GLN A 694 25.02 20.74 10.92
N GLN A 695 25.39 19.73 11.69
CA GLN A 695 26.39 19.85 12.74
C GLN A 695 27.75 20.26 12.16
N MET A 696 28.16 19.69 11.03
CA MET A 696 29.43 20.03 10.40
C MET A 696 29.43 21.46 9.85
N ILE A 697 28.35 21.86 9.17
CA ILE A 697 28.20 23.25 8.68
C ILE A 697 28.18 24.22 9.86
N GLY A 698 27.43 23.90 10.91
CA GLY A 698 27.38 24.69 12.13
C GLY A 698 28.72 24.83 12.81
N PHE A 699 29.50 23.75 12.86
CA PHE A 699 30.87 23.79 13.38
C PHE A 699 31.78 24.67 12.54
N GLU A 700 31.78 24.56 11.20
CA GLU A 700 32.59 25.39 10.32
C GLU A 700 32.26 26.90 10.43
N GLN A 701 30.96 27.24 10.50
CA GLN A 701 30.52 28.62 10.66
C GLN A 701 30.93 29.24 12.01
N ARG A 702 31.06 28.39 13.05
CA ARG A 702 31.38 28.80 14.42
C ARG A 702 32.85 28.59 14.78
N ARG A 703 33.68 28.18 13.84
CA ARG A 703 35.07 27.79 14.08
C ARG A 703 35.88 28.90 14.75
N HIS A 704 35.72 30.14 14.29
CA HIS A 704 36.35 31.30 14.90
C HIS A 704 35.81 31.55 16.33
N GLU A 705 34.50 31.54 16.54
CA GLU A 705 33.85 31.73 17.85
C GLU A 705 34.37 30.68 18.87
N LEU A 706 34.44 29.42 18.44
CA LEU A 706 34.96 28.33 19.28
C LEU A 706 36.46 28.53 19.60
N ALA A 707 37.23 29.07 18.66
CA ALA A 707 38.63 29.42 18.88
C ALA A 707 38.78 30.57 19.91
N VAL A 708 37.93 31.59 19.85
CA VAL A 708 37.88 32.70 20.82
C VAL A 708 37.51 32.18 22.21
N LEU A 709 36.46 31.31 22.34
CA LEU A 709 36.09 30.74 23.62
C LEU A 709 37.21 29.88 24.23
N ARG A 710 37.98 29.19 23.36
CA ARG A 710 39.15 28.44 23.81
C ARG A 710 40.31 29.36 24.27
N SER A 711 40.53 30.49 23.57
CA SER A 711 41.52 31.47 23.97
C SER A 711 41.17 32.16 25.29
N GLN A 712 39.91 32.29 25.62
CA GLN A 712 39.37 32.83 26.87
C GLN A 712 39.45 31.82 28.03
N GLY A 713 40.00 30.61 27.82
CA GLY A 713 40.23 29.61 28.87
C GLY A 713 39.27 28.44 28.94
N MET A 714 38.30 28.31 28.01
CA MET A 714 37.43 27.12 27.95
C MET A 714 38.25 25.89 27.52
N SER A 715 38.16 24.83 28.28
CA SER A 715 38.81 23.56 27.95
C SER A 715 38.10 22.83 26.81
N ILE A 716 38.83 21.97 26.08
CA ILE A 716 38.23 21.12 25.01
C ILE A 716 37.06 20.28 25.56
N SER A 717 37.17 19.80 26.81
CA SER A 717 36.09 19.04 27.46
C SER A 717 34.83 19.88 27.67
N GLN A 718 34.99 21.17 28.07
CA GLN A 718 33.86 22.06 28.24
C GLN A 718 33.16 22.38 26.90
N LEU A 719 33.98 22.65 25.86
CA LEU A 719 33.45 22.87 24.52
C LEU A 719 32.75 21.62 23.94
N SER A 720 33.31 20.43 24.18
CA SER A 720 32.69 19.18 23.77
C SER A 720 31.36 18.94 24.49
N LYS A 721 31.30 19.21 25.80
CA LYS A 721 30.05 19.14 26.58
C LYS A 721 29.00 20.14 26.08
N MET A 722 29.44 21.33 25.68
CA MET A 722 28.55 22.35 25.09
C MET A 722 27.93 21.86 23.78
N LEU A 723 28.74 21.35 22.85
CA LEU A 723 28.25 20.76 21.59
C LEU A 723 27.33 19.58 21.81
N LEU A 724 27.66 18.73 22.80
CA LEU A 724 26.80 17.58 23.15
C LEU A 724 25.44 18.03 23.68
N CYS A 725 25.37 19.05 24.54
CA CYS A 725 24.12 19.60 25.06
C CYS A 725 23.28 20.25 23.94
N GLU A 726 23.89 20.93 23.00
CA GLU A 726 23.19 21.49 21.83
C GLU A 726 22.58 20.37 20.98
N THR A 727 23.36 19.32 20.68
CA THR A 727 22.87 18.17 19.90
C THR A 727 21.78 17.39 20.65
N LEU A 728 21.92 17.25 21.95
CA LEU A 728 20.90 16.60 22.80
C LEU A 728 19.56 17.34 22.70
N LEU A 729 19.58 18.68 22.74
CA LEU A 729 18.36 19.46 22.54
C LEU A 729 17.79 19.26 21.13
N THR A 730 18.66 19.24 20.10
CA THR A 730 18.26 19.00 18.71
C THR A 730 17.63 17.63 18.50
N ALA A 731 18.01 16.61 19.30
CA ALA A 731 17.49 15.26 19.24
C ALA A 731 16.21 15.08 20.09
N VAL A 732 16.19 15.60 21.33
CA VAL A 732 15.11 15.37 22.30
C VAL A 732 13.87 16.21 22.00
N LEU A 733 14.03 17.49 21.62
CA LEU A 733 12.91 18.38 21.38
C LEU A 733 11.96 17.89 20.27
N PRO A 734 12.44 17.37 19.11
CA PRO A 734 11.60 16.75 18.10
C PRO A 734 10.78 15.56 18.62
N VAL A 735 11.38 14.72 19.45
CA VAL A 735 10.71 13.57 20.05
C VAL A 735 9.60 14.02 21.01
N LEU A 736 9.86 15.00 21.87
CA LEU A 736 8.84 15.57 22.74
C LEU A 736 7.68 16.18 21.94
N LEU A 737 7.99 16.91 20.86
CA LEU A 737 6.96 17.44 19.97
C LEU A 737 6.15 16.33 19.30
N TYR A 738 6.82 15.25 18.85
CA TYR A 738 6.12 14.11 18.28
C TYR A 738 5.21 13.43 19.29
N LEU A 739 5.62 13.24 20.52
CA LEU A 739 4.77 12.68 21.58
C LEU A 739 3.50 13.53 21.84
N CYS A 740 3.61 14.87 21.66
CA CYS A 740 2.45 15.76 21.81
C CYS A 740 1.55 15.81 20.56
N THR A 741 2.13 15.70 19.37
CA THR A 741 1.42 16.00 18.11
C THR A 741 1.31 14.80 17.16
N GLY A 742 2.08 13.75 17.39
CA GLY A 742 2.19 12.59 16.49
C GLY A 742 0.85 11.85 16.33
N ARG A 743 0.03 11.79 17.40
CA ARG A 743 -1.32 11.22 17.30
C ARG A 743 -2.16 11.92 16.24
N PHE A 744 -2.03 13.24 16.13
CA PHE A 744 -2.79 13.99 15.13
C PHE A 744 -2.26 13.72 13.70
N VAL A 745 -0.94 13.55 13.53
CA VAL A 745 -0.35 13.14 12.25
C VAL A 745 -0.91 11.79 11.81
N ILE A 746 -0.98 10.84 12.72
CA ILE A 746 -1.50 9.49 12.44
C ILE A 746 -2.99 9.55 12.11
N LEU A 747 -3.80 10.34 12.83
CA LEU A 747 -5.21 10.52 12.52
C LEU A 747 -5.45 11.10 11.12
N ILE A 748 -4.60 12.02 10.66
CA ILE A 748 -4.67 12.52 9.28
C ILE A 748 -4.31 11.41 8.27
N ILE A 749 -3.31 10.59 8.56
CA ILE A 749 -2.93 9.46 7.71
C ILE A 749 -4.06 8.43 7.66
N GLU A 750 -4.63 8.07 8.80
CA GLU A 750 -5.78 7.16 8.90
C GLU A 750 -6.98 7.68 8.09
N GLN A 751 -7.32 8.97 8.22
CA GLN A 751 -8.36 9.59 7.42
C GLN A 751 -8.04 9.57 5.92
N THR A 752 -6.77 9.78 5.57
CA THR A 752 -6.33 9.72 4.17
C THR A 752 -6.49 8.30 3.61
N LEU A 753 -6.11 7.27 4.38
CA LEU A 753 -6.30 5.86 4.03
C LEU A 753 -7.80 5.50 3.93
N SER A 754 -8.60 5.91 4.90
CA SER A 754 -10.04 5.64 4.91
C SER A 754 -10.78 6.28 3.73
N SER A 755 -10.30 7.42 3.23
CA SER A 755 -10.83 8.06 2.02
C SER A 755 -10.54 7.27 0.72
N LEU A 756 -9.73 6.22 0.80
CA LEU A 756 -9.37 5.30 -0.27
C LEU A 756 -9.96 3.90 -0.06
N ASP A 757 -10.94 3.78 0.85
CA ASP A 757 -11.52 2.51 1.29
C ASP A 757 -10.50 1.51 1.88
N MET A 758 -9.33 2.02 2.29
CA MET A 758 -8.31 1.24 3.00
C MET A 758 -8.36 1.56 4.49
N GLN A 759 -8.50 0.52 5.29
CA GLN A 759 -8.60 0.67 6.73
C GLN A 759 -7.53 -0.15 7.41
N ILE A 760 -6.65 0.58 8.08
CA ILE A 760 -5.65 -0.02 8.97
C ILE A 760 -5.97 0.47 10.37
N PRO A 761 -6.49 -0.39 11.26
CA PRO A 761 -6.73 -0.01 12.64
C PRO A 761 -5.42 0.32 13.31
N ILE A 762 -5.28 1.56 13.77
CA ILE A 762 -4.03 2.01 14.37
C ILE A 762 -3.86 1.36 15.74
N SER A 763 -2.87 0.50 15.85
CA SER A 763 -2.42 -0.07 17.12
C SER A 763 -1.20 0.69 17.62
N TYR A 764 -1.28 1.18 18.88
CA TYR A 764 -0.16 1.85 19.53
C TYR A 764 0.61 0.84 20.37
N GLU A 765 1.63 0.25 19.81
CA GLU A 765 2.59 -0.54 20.57
C GLU A 765 3.58 0.41 21.27
N TYR A 766 3.19 0.90 22.45
CA TYR A 766 3.96 1.94 23.16
C TYR A 766 5.42 1.56 23.41
N PHE A 767 5.71 0.30 23.67
CA PHE A 767 7.07 -0.17 23.91
C PHE A 767 7.90 -0.08 22.62
N GLY A 768 7.42 -0.59 21.49
CA GLY A 768 8.09 -0.51 20.19
C GLY A 768 8.34 0.92 19.75
N ILE A 769 7.35 1.80 19.92
CA ILE A 769 7.47 3.23 19.62
C ILE A 769 8.56 3.88 20.49
N ALA A 770 8.61 3.58 21.79
CA ALA A 770 9.63 4.11 22.70
C ALA A 770 11.02 3.64 22.30
N VAL A 771 11.18 2.36 21.94
CA VAL A 771 12.44 1.81 21.45
C VAL A 771 12.87 2.51 20.15
N PHE A 772 11.97 2.63 19.19
CA PHE A 772 12.23 3.31 17.90
C PHE A 772 12.71 4.75 18.10
N LEU A 773 11.98 5.53 18.90
CA LEU A 773 12.33 6.92 19.20
C LEU A 773 13.65 7.04 19.97
N THR A 774 13.95 6.07 20.84
CA THR A 774 15.22 6.02 21.56
C THR A 774 16.38 5.73 20.62
N VAL A 775 16.25 4.75 19.73
CA VAL A 775 17.26 4.42 18.71
C VAL A 775 17.53 5.63 17.82
N MET A 776 16.48 6.28 17.35
CA MET A 776 16.58 7.48 16.52
C MET A 776 17.27 8.63 17.26
N THR A 777 16.91 8.86 18.52
CA THR A 777 17.55 9.89 19.37
C THR A 777 19.04 9.61 19.57
N LEU A 778 19.40 8.38 19.88
CA LEU A 778 20.80 7.95 20.04
C LEU A 778 21.58 8.12 18.74
N ALA A 779 21.01 7.75 17.60
CA ALA A 779 21.62 7.91 16.29
C ALA A 779 21.93 9.38 15.99
N VAL A 780 20.99 10.30 16.29
CA VAL A 780 21.20 11.74 16.14
C VAL A 780 22.25 12.26 17.11
N ILE A 781 22.26 11.82 18.37
CA ILE A 781 23.28 12.24 19.36
C ILE A 781 24.68 11.80 18.92
N LEU A 782 24.83 10.62 18.35
CA LEU A 782 26.11 10.13 17.84
C LEU A 782 26.72 11.04 16.77
N THR A 783 25.89 11.81 16.05
CA THR A 783 26.39 12.76 15.02
C THR A 783 27.30 13.84 15.62
N VAL A 784 27.18 14.14 16.92
CA VAL A 784 28.04 15.12 17.61
C VAL A 784 29.51 14.71 17.62
N LEU A 785 29.80 13.40 17.53
CA LEU A 785 31.18 12.90 17.50
C LEU A 785 31.97 13.52 16.34
N ILE A 786 31.31 13.77 15.19
CA ILE A 786 31.93 14.41 14.03
C ILE A 786 32.45 15.82 14.39
N SER A 787 31.58 16.60 15.06
CA SER A 787 31.96 17.96 15.52
C SER A 787 33.03 17.94 16.62
N ILE A 788 32.98 16.98 17.55
CA ILE A 788 33.98 16.82 18.61
C ILE A 788 35.33 16.40 18.01
N PHE A 789 35.37 15.50 17.03
CA PHE A 789 36.61 15.15 16.33
C PHE A 789 37.20 16.36 15.60
N SER A 790 36.37 17.13 14.95
CA SER A 790 36.76 18.36 14.25
C SER A 790 37.32 19.42 15.24
N LEU A 791 36.69 19.53 16.43
CA LEU A 791 37.14 20.42 17.50
C LEU A 791 38.53 20.03 18.04
N LYS A 792 38.80 18.75 18.23
CA LYS A 792 40.10 18.24 18.71
C LYS A 792 41.23 18.51 17.72
N ARG A 793 40.93 18.52 16.41
CA ARG A 793 41.91 18.78 15.34
C ARG A 793 42.09 20.27 14.99
N MET A 794 41.29 21.15 15.60
CA MET A 794 41.29 22.57 15.30
C MET A 794 42.56 23.26 15.88
N ASN A 795 43.32 23.92 15.04
CA ASN A 795 44.44 24.78 15.45
C ASN A 795 43.90 26.18 15.79
N THR A 796 43.85 26.49 17.10
CA THR A 796 43.31 27.77 17.59
C THR A 796 44.10 28.98 17.13
N ALA A 797 45.45 28.88 17.05
CA ALA A 797 46.30 30.02 16.64
C ALA A 797 46.09 30.40 15.17
N GLU A 798 45.83 29.40 14.30
CA GLU A 798 45.59 29.64 12.88
C GLU A 798 44.21 30.29 12.66
N GLN A 799 43.19 29.89 13.45
CA GLN A 799 41.85 30.43 13.35
C GLN A 799 41.70 31.84 13.90
N LEU A 800 42.57 32.25 14.82
CA LEU A 800 42.61 33.62 15.34
C LEU A 800 43.41 34.57 14.45
N LYS A 801 44.29 34.07 13.54
CA LYS A 801 45.06 34.85 12.58
C LYS A 801 44.31 35.19 11.29
N CYS A 802 43.16 34.60 11.04
CA CYS A 802 42.33 34.91 9.87
C CYS A 802 41.47 36.17 10.13
N GLU A 803 42.09 37.34 10.25
CA GLU A 803 41.49 38.65 10.05
C GLU A 803 41.96 39.26 8.74
#